data_14e7df54c1bddd0eb22d2bce876a699e
#
_entry.id   14e7df54c1bddd0eb22d2bce876a699e
#
_cell.length_a   1.000
_cell.length_b   1.000
_cell.length_c   1.000
_cell.angle_alpha   90.00
_cell.angle_beta   90.00
_cell.angle_gamma   90.00
#
_symmetry.space_group_name_H-M   'P 1'
#
loop_
_entity.id
_entity.type
_entity.pdbx_description
1 polymer ?
#
loop_
_entity_poly.entity_id
_entity_poly.type
_entity_poly.pdbx_seq_one_letter_code
_entity_poly.pdbx_strand_id
1 'polypeptide(L)'
;MGRKAAVSLLNRDGLFSWEALQWAEQNPGTVILESNPGDAANRTSFLFSRPLEIVRAETLEGVQGALERIDQAVQEGCYAAGCLAYEAGYAFEQRFLEKKTPSAPLLWFGLYERPITVDRRSGILEGPSDDVRYIRESVRTQRRSIAPSTQHLHFRAAVSEARYLDAFAKVQHYIEAGDTYQVNLTFKLSAQFSSSAAALYARMRNAQRVSYGAFVNVGSLVLLSCSPELFFRRMGNRMILKPMKGTIARGRTLAEDKERSTMLMESEKNRAENLMIVDLLRNDVGRIARPGSVRVKRFFDIERYETVFQATSTIEALLKDGVGIPRILHSLFPSGSVTGAPKIRTMEIINELEESPRGFYTGSIGFFTPRKKAVFNVAIRTLVIDRESQSAEFGVGSGVVHDSRGVDEYKECLLKARFLEEELDDFGLIETMRWDSRRGWFLLPYHLRRMKDSASYFGFRFSSSELKDELKQVVRRLRRHSGNGAFRVRLVLDRIGQISITHSRLDLLEGKQFVRFSPLALDAENRFLFHKTTNRGEYDRELERAEQEGYFDVLFRNKQGEMTEGARSNVLIRRGDTFLTPPLECGVLAGTYRSYLLSSEKYQVREQRLYPDDLLSADELFVCNALRGLVKVAFPEHAMTA
;
A
#
# COMPACT_ATOMS: atom_id res chain seq x y z
N MET A 1 14.20 39.07 -4.87
CA MET A 1 13.70 38.42 -6.10
C MET A 1 13.47 36.95 -5.81
N GLY A 2 12.19 36.55 -5.60
CA GLY A 2 11.81 35.18 -5.23
C GLY A 2 12.06 34.22 -6.38
N ARG A 3 12.75 33.11 -6.09
CA ARG A 3 12.82 31.97 -6.99
C ARG A 3 11.40 31.46 -7.20
N LYS A 4 10.79 31.72 -8.37
CA LYS A 4 9.57 31.06 -8.82
C LYS A 4 9.84 29.57 -8.82
N ALA A 5 9.22 28.82 -7.92
CA ALA A 5 9.31 27.35 -7.94
C ALA A 5 8.87 26.87 -9.32
N ALA A 6 9.78 26.24 -10.05
CA ALA A 6 9.47 25.59 -11.31
C ALA A 6 8.42 24.50 -11.00
N VAL A 7 7.32 24.46 -11.73
CA VAL A 7 6.33 23.39 -11.61
C VAL A 7 7.04 22.10 -12.04
N SER A 8 7.19 21.17 -11.10
CA SER A 8 7.82 19.88 -11.34
C SER A 8 6.77 18.89 -11.83
N LEU A 9 7.08 18.10 -12.84
CA LEU A 9 6.26 16.94 -13.23
C LEU A 9 6.25 15.85 -12.16
N LEU A 10 7.12 15.97 -11.16
CA LEU A 10 7.28 15.02 -10.08
C LEU A 10 6.97 15.70 -8.74
N ASN A 11 6.36 14.94 -7.84
CA ASN A 11 6.24 15.30 -6.44
C ASN A 11 7.58 15.07 -5.69
N ARG A 12 7.63 15.34 -4.40
CA ARG A 12 8.84 15.17 -3.57
C ARG A 12 9.33 13.72 -3.51
N ASP A 13 8.41 12.77 -3.63
CA ASP A 13 8.73 11.33 -3.63
C ASP A 13 9.21 10.83 -5.00
N GLY A 14 9.33 11.72 -5.99
CA GLY A 14 9.70 11.39 -7.37
C GLY A 14 8.60 10.64 -8.14
N LEU A 15 7.36 10.60 -7.66
CA LEU A 15 6.17 10.17 -8.41
C LEU A 15 5.67 11.31 -9.30
N PHE A 16 4.86 10.99 -10.31
CA PHE A 16 4.22 12.04 -11.09
C PHE A 16 3.38 12.94 -10.19
N SER A 17 3.50 14.25 -10.39
CA SER A 17 2.83 15.25 -9.55
C SER A 17 1.31 15.19 -9.73
N TRP A 18 0.57 15.81 -8.83
CA TRP A 18 -0.87 15.97 -8.95
C TRP A 18 -1.28 16.58 -10.29
N GLU A 19 -0.58 17.63 -10.68
CA GLU A 19 -0.83 18.35 -11.92
C GLU A 19 -0.55 17.48 -13.17
N ALA A 20 0.47 16.61 -13.10
CA ALA A 20 0.76 15.65 -14.17
C ALA A 20 -0.35 14.59 -14.31
N LEU A 21 -0.88 14.11 -13.18
CA LEU A 21 -2.01 13.17 -13.17
C LEU A 21 -3.29 13.83 -13.70
N GLN A 22 -3.57 15.06 -13.28
CA GLN A 22 -4.71 15.82 -13.75
C GLN A 22 -4.62 16.08 -15.27
N TRP A 23 -3.43 16.40 -15.75
CA TRP A 23 -3.19 16.52 -17.19
C TRP A 23 -3.44 15.19 -17.91
N ALA A 24 -2.95 14.07 -17.37
CA ALA A 24 -3.17 12.74 -17.96
C ALA A 24 -4.67 12.36 -17.98
N GLU A 25 -5.43 12.75 -16.97
CA GLU A 25 -6.88 12.55 -16.92
C GLU A 25 -7.62 13.29 -18.04
N GLN A 26 -7.15 14.48 -18.41
CA GLN A 26 -7.76 15.32 -19.44
C GLN A 26 -7.31 14.97 -20.86
N ASN A 27 -6.26 14.14 -21.02
CA ASN A 27 -5.68 13.82 -22.32
C ASN A 27 -5.83 12.32 -22.62
N PRO A 28 -6.89 11.91 -23.36
CA PRO A 28 -7.07 10.52 -23.79
C PRO A 28 -5.85 9.99 -24.54
N GLY A 29 -5.58 8.70 -24.38
CA GLY A 29 -4.39 8.07 -24.95
C GLY A 29 -3.14 8.23 -24.09
N THR A 30 -3.25 8.76 -22.86
CA THR A 30 -2.12 8.85 -21.92
C THR A 30 -2.02 7.60 -21.08
N VAL A 31 -0.79 7.06 -20.97
CA VAL A 31 -0.44 5.95 -20.08
C VAL A 31 0.69 6.38 -19.15
N ILE A 32 0.45 6.34 -17.85
CA ILE A 32 1.47 6.51 -16.82
C ILE A 32 1.73 5.16 -16.19
N LEU A 33 3.01 4.77 -16.12
CA LEU A 33 3.46 3.56 -15.42
C LEU A 33 4.44 3.98 -14.33
N GLU A 34 4.09 3.72 -13.08
CA GLU A 34 4.89 4.11 -11.91
C GLU A 34 5.49 2.91 -11.20
N SER A 35 6.70 3.09 -10.70
CA SER A 35 7.40 2.10 -9.88
C SER A 35 7.60 2.60 -8.45
N ASN A 36 7.70 1.69 -7.48
CA ASN A 36 8.01 2.04 -6.09
C ASN A 36 9.50 2.45 -5.95
N PRO A 37 9.82 3.54 -5.22
CA PRO A 37 11.20 3.95 -4.94
C PRO A 37 12.09 2.87 -4.31
N GLY A 38 11.48 1.94 -3.55
CA GLY A 38 12.18 0.81 -2.90
C GLY A 38 12.53 -0.36 -3.81
N ASP A 39 11.95 -0.44 -5.03
CA ASP A 39 12.22 -1.55 -5.96
C ASP A 39 13.49 -1.29 -6.79
N ALA A 40 14.59 -1.94 -6.38
CA ALA A 40 15.87 -1.83 -7.09
C ALA A 40 15.83 -2.36 -8.53
N ALA A 41 14.90 -3.26 -8.85
CA ALA A 41 14.76 -3.87 -10.17
C ALA A 41 13.84 -3.08 -11.12
N ASN A 42 12.99 -2.18 -10.59
CA ASN A 42 12.04 -1.38 -11.35
C ASN A 42 12.17 0.10 -11.01
N ARG A 43 13.25 0.75 -11.50
CA ARG A 43 13.62 2.13 -11.11
C ARG A 43 13.07 3.21 -12.01
N THR A 44 12.47 2.85 -13.15
CA THR A 44 12.05 3.81 -14.16
C THR A 44 10.53 3.89 -14.21
N SER A 45 9.99 5.10 -14.02
CA SER A 45 8.59 5.40 -14.32
C SER A 45 8.49 5.98 -15.73
N PHE A 46 7.34 5.77 -16.37
CA PHE A 46 7.10 6.15 -17.76
C PHE A 46 5.83 6.97 -17.88
N LEU A 47 5.86 7.99 -18.74
CA LEU A 47 4.68 8.69 -19.22
C LEU A 47 4.66 8.61 -20.73
N PHE A 48 3.67 7.93 -21.28
CA PHE A 48 3.36 7.84 -22.69
C PHE A 48 2.22 8.80 -23.00
N SER A 49 2.39 9.63 -23.99
CA SER A 49 1.41 10.66 -24.38
C SER A 49 1.40 10.85 -25.87
N ARG A 50 0.30 11.38 -26.41
CA ARG A 50 0.15 11.70 -27.83
C ARG A 50 0.44 10.48 -28.73
N PRO A 51 -0.38 9.40 -28.62
CA PRO A 51 -0.17 8.22 -29.44
C PRO A 51 -0.22 8.56 -30.94
N LEU A 52 0.69 7.97 -31.70
CA LEU A 52 0.70 8.02 -33.16
C LEU A 52 -0.49 7.26 -33.74
N GLU A 53 -0.85 6.16 -33.07
CA GLU A 53 -1.96 5.28 -33.42
C GLU A 53 -2.51 4.63 -32.16
N ILE A 54 -3.80 4.35 -32.13
CA ILE A 54 -4.45 3.53 -31.10
C ILE A 54 -4.86 2.22 -31.76
N VAL A 55 -4.30 1.12 -31.26
CA VAL A 55 -4.66 -0.25 -31.64
C VAL A 55 -5.58 -0.82 -30.59
N ARG A 56 -6.77 -1.26 -30.99
CA ARG A 56 -7.76 -1.87 -30.09
C ARG A 56 -8.46 -3.05 -30.73
N ALA A 57 -8.93 -3.97 -29.90
CA ALA A 57 -9.79 -5.07 -30.30
C ALA A 57 -11.03 -5.10 -29.41
N GLU A 58 -12.20 -5.09 -30.03
CA GLU A 58 -13.51 -5.17 -29.34
C GLU A 58 -14.04 -6.62 -29.33
N THR A 59 -13.58 -7.47 -30.24
CA THR A 59 -14.01 -8.86 -30.38
C THR A 59 -12.83 -9.82 -30.28
N LEU A 60 -13.10 -11.10 -29.99
CA LEU A 60 -12.07 -12.12 -29.85
C LEU A 60 -11.28 -12.32 -31.15
N GLU A 61 -11.97 -12.28 -32.29
CA GLU A 61 -11.36 -12.43 -33.64
C GLU A 61 -10.38 -11.28 -33.91
N GLY A 62 -10.65 -10.08 -33.41
CA GLY A 62 -9.81 -8.91 -33.61
C GLY A 62 -8.51 -8.91 -32.78
N VAL A 63 -8.43 -9.72 -31.72
CA VAL A 63 -7.27 -9.72 -30.79
C VAL A 63 -5.97 -10.11 -31.52
N GLN A 64 -5.98 -11.16 -32.33
CA GLN A 64 -4.78 -11.63 -33.00
C GLN A 64 -4.21 -10.56 -33.96
N GLY A 65 -5.06 -9.98 -34.83
CA GLY A 65 -4.64 -8.93 -35.75
C GLY A 65 -4.13 -7.67 -35.02
N ALA A 66 -4.75 -7.30 -33.90
CA ALA A 66 -4.29 -6.19 -33.09
C ALA A 66 -2.89 -6.46 -32.49
N LEU A 67 -2.62 -7.67 -32.00
CA LEU A 67 -1.31 -8.05 -31.49
C LEU A 67 -0.23 -8.08 -32.57
N GLU A 68 -0.56 -8.53 -33.77
CA GLU A 68 0.35 -8.51 -34.93
C GLU A 68 0.67 -7.07 -35.35
N ARG A 69 -0.33 -6.17 -35.35
CA ARG A 69 -0.11 -4.74 -35.61
C ARG A 69 0.82 -4.09 -34.58
N ILE A 70 0.64 -4.42 -33.29
CA ILE A 70 1.52 -3.95 -32.22
C ILE A 70 2.95 -4.48 -32.40
N ASP A 71 3.11 -5.78 -32.70
CA ASP A 71 4.44 -6.39 -32.91
C ASP A 71 5.18 -5.76 -34.08
N GLN A 72 4.47 -5.52 -35.20
CA GLN A 72 4.99 -4.83 -36.36
C GLN A 72 5.45 -3.40 -36.02
N ALA A 73 4.60 -2.59 -35.36
CA ALA A 73 4.95 -1.23 -34.97
C ALA A 73 6.15 -1.15 -34.04
N VAL A 74 6.25 -2.10 -33.11
CA VAL A 74 7.40 -2.20 -32.19
C VAL A 74 8.69 -2.57 -32.95
N GLN A 75 8.61 -3.42 -33.99
CA GLN A 75 9.75 -3.72 -34.86
C GLN A 75 10.15 -2.52 -35.72
N GLU A 76 9.20 -1.69 -36.12
CA GLU A 76 9.39 -0.44 -36.88
C GLU A 76 9.95 0.71 -36.00
N GLY A 77 10.08 0.51 -34.69
CA GLY A 77 10.71 1.47 -33.77
C GLY A 77 9.75 2.18 -32.81
N CYS A 78 8.46 1.89 -32.84
CA CYS A 78 7.49 2.45 -31.90
C CYS A 78 7.56 1.79 -30.53
N TYR A 79 7.15 2.55 -29.51
CA TYR A 79 6.82 2.02 -28.19
C TYR A 79 5.31 1.73 -28.16
N ALA A 80 4.92 0.63 -27.52
CA ALA A 80 3.51 0.31 -27.30
C ALA A 80 3.22 0.24 -25.81
N ALA A 81 2.21 0.96 -25.31
CA ALA A 81 1.79 0.90 -23.93
C ALA A 81 0.26 0.82 -23.83
N GLY A 82 -0.25 -0.02 -22.92
CA GLY A 82 -1.68 -0.25 -22.84
C GLY A 82 -2.08 -1.37 -21.91
N CYS A 83 -3.24 -1.97 -22.18
CA CYS A 83 -3.87 -2.95 -21.33
C CYS A 83 -4.58 -4.05 -22.12
N LEU A 84 -4.71 -5.23 -21.49
CA LEU A 84 -5.47 -6.37 -21.95
C LEU A 84 -6.53 -6.73 -20.92
N ALA A 85 -7.77 -6.96 -21.34
CA ALA A 85 -8.78 -7.58 -20.50
C ALA A 85 -8.51 -9.09 -20.37
N TYR A 86 -8.98 -9.70 -19.27
CA TYR A 86 -8.83 -11.14 -19.03
C TYR A 86 -9.35 -11.98 -20.19
N GLU A 87 -10.50 -11.59 -20.75
CA GLU A 87 -11.17 -12.31 -21.83
C GLU A 87 -10.41 -12.23 -23.17
N ALA A 88 -9.42 -11.33 -23.32
CA ALA A 88 -8.52 -11.39 -24.48
C ALA A 88 -7.79 -12.73 -24.57
N GLY A 89 -7.62 -13.42 -23.42
CA GLY A 89 -7.06 -14.78 -23.36
C GLY A 89 -7.92 -15.83 -24.03
N TYR A 90 -9.21 -15.60 -24.17
CA TYR A 90 -10.13 -16.50 -24.88
C TYR A 90 -9.81 -16.60 -26.38
N ALA A 91 -9.28 -15.54 -26.97
CA ALA A 91 -8.87 -15.53 -28.37
C ALA A 91 -7.74 -16.53 -28.70
N PHE A 92 -7.04 -17.03 -27.68
CA PHE A 92 -5.92 -17.97 -27.87
C PHE A 92 -6.34 -19.45 -27.85
N GLU A 93 -7.61 -19.73 -27.54
CA GLU A 93 -8.13 -21.08 -27.42
C GLU A 93 -9.48 -21.21 -28.15
N GLN A 94 -9.55 -22.02 -29.19
CA GLN A 94 -10.72 -22.14 -30.08
C GLN A 94 -12.04 -22.40 -29.32
N ARG A 95 -11.99 -23.15 -28.23
CA ARG A 95 -13.16 -23.50 -27.39
C ARG A 95 -13.82 -22.32 -26.66
N PHE A 96 -13.16 -21.13 -26.64
CA PHE A 96 -13.67 -19.94 -25.98
C PHE A 96 -14.21 -18.88 -26.94
N LEU A 97 -14.07 -19.03 -28.25
CA LEU A 97 -14.43 -18.00 -29.23
C LEU A 97 -15.92 -17.59 -29.20
N GLU A 98 -16.80 -18.42 -28.68
CA GLU A 98 -18.24 -18.12 -28.53
C GLU A 98 -18.62 -17.63 -27.13
N LYS A 99 -17.66 -17.35 -26.25
CA LYS A 99 -17.91 -16.97 -24.87
C LYS A 99 -18.26 -15.49 -24.73
N LYS A 100 -18.96 -15.16 -23.63
CA LYS A 100 -19.29 -13.77 -23.28
C LYS A 100 -18.02 -12.95 -23.05
N THR A 101 -17.99 -11.78 -23.67
CA THR A 101 -16.95 -10.78 -23.50
C THR A 101 -17.49 -9.52 -22.84
N PRO A 102 -16.65 -8.70 -22.21
CA PRO A 102 -17.06 -7.43 -21.63
C PRO A 102 -17.50 -6.45 -22.74
N SER A 103 -18.28 -5.46 -22.38
CA SER A 103 -18.62 -4.31 -23.27
C SER A 103 -17.43 -3.36 -23.49
N ALA A 104 -16.37 -3.48 -22.69
CA ALA A 104 -15.12 -2.74 -22.83
C ALA A 104 -14.20 -3.43 -23.84
N PRO A 105 -13.22 -2.71 -24.46
CA PRO A 105 -12.29 -3.33 -25.38
C PRO A 105 -11.48 -4.44 -24.70
N LEU A 106 -11.28 -5.55 -25.43
CA LEU A 106 -10.47 -6.68 -24.98
C LEU A 106 -8.97 -6.35 -24.92
N LEU A 107 -8.57 -5.43 -25.81
CA LEU A 107 -7.20 -4.95 -25.90
C LEU A 107 -7.24 -3.47 -26.30
N TRP A 108 -6.42 -2.66 -25.62
CA TRP A 108 -6.18 -1.27 -25.98
C TRP A 108 -4.70 -0.93 -25.80
N PHE A 109 -4.03 -0.46 -26.86
CA PHE A 109 -2.65 0.01 -26.84
C PHE A 109 -2.50 1.30 -27.64
N GLY A 110 -1.86 2.30 -27.04
CA GLY A 110 -1.29 3.41 -27.79
C GLY A 110 0.08 3.02 -28.34
N LEU A 111 0.34 3.42 -29.59
CA LEU A 111 1.67 3.37 -30.22
C LEU A 111 2.31 4.75 -30.11
N TYR A 112 3.53 4.83 -29.60
CA TYR A 112 4.20 6.09 -29.30
C TYR A 112 5.59 6.13 -29.92
N GLU A 113 6.05 7.32 -30.29
CA GLU A 113 7.40 7.52 -30.75
C GLU A 113 8.42 7.24 -29.63
N ARG A 114 8.25 7.89 -28.49
CA ARG A 114 9.09 7.70 -27.30
C ARG A 114 8.40 8.21 -26.04
N PRO A 115 8.49 7.49 -24.90
CA PRO A 115 7.96 7.98 -23.64
C PRO A 115 8.86 9.02 -22.98
N ILE A 116 8.28 9.80 -22.08
CA ILE A 116 9.04 10.49 -21.02
C ILE A 116 9.35 9.46 -19.94
N THR A 117 10.63 9.37 -19.55
CA THR A 117 11.11 8.46 -18.51
C THR A 117 11.61 9.23 -17.30
N VAL A 118 11.38 8.67 -16.12
CA VAL A 118 11.86 9.22 -14.85
C VAL A 118 12.66 8.15 -14.13
N ASP A 119 13.97 8.43 -13.92
CA ASP A 119 14.77 7.62 -13.02
C ASP A 119 14.42 8.00 -11.56
N ARG A 120 13.86 7.06 -10.83
CA ARG A 120 13.33 7.27 -9.48
C ARG A 120 14.39 7.54 -8.42
N ARG A 121 15.63 7.20 -8.68
CA ARG A 121 16.75 7.41 -7.73
C ARG A 121 17.35 8.80 -7.86
N SER A 122 17.55 9.25 -9.08
CA SER A 122 18.18 10.54 -9.39
C SER A 122 17.17 11.67 -9.59
N GLY A 123 15.88 11.34 -9.86
CA GLY A 123 14.86 12.31 -10.26
C GLY A 123 15.09 12.86 -11.67
N ILE A 124 16.04 12.27 -12.43
CA ILE A 124 16.35 12.70 -13.80
C ILE A 124 15.17 12.31 -14.70
N LEU A 125 14.71 13.29 -15.47
CA LEU A 125 13.64 13.17 -16.43
C LEU A 125 14.22 13.27 -17.84
N GLU A 126 14.00 12.23 -18.66
CA GLU A 126 14.44 12.15 -20.05
C GLU A 126 13.23 11.92 -20.97
N GLY A 127 13.24 12.51 -22.15
CA GLY A 127 12.16 12.34 -23.14
C GLY A 127 12.32 13.31 -24.31
N PRO A 128 11.41 13.27 -25.32
CA PRO A 128 11.39 14.27 -26.38
C PRO A 128 11.25 15.68 -25.81
N SER A 129 12.12 16.60 -26.23
CA SER A 129 12.17 17.96 -25.67
C SER A 129 10.84 18.70 -25.80
N ASP A 130 10.16 18.48 -26.91
CA ASP A 130 8.89 19.14 -27.21
C ASP A 130 7.75 18.59 -26.36
N ASP A 131 7.69 17.29 -26.11
CA ASP A 131 6.69 16.68 -25.23
C ASP A 131 6.91 17.11 -23.78
N VAL A 132 8.16 17.10 -23.31
CA VAL A 132 8.49 17.57 -21.96
C VAL A 132 8.13 19.05 -21.80
N ARG A 133 8.41 19.89 -22.79
CA ARG A 133 8.07 21.31 -22.77
C ARG A 133 6.56 21.50 -22.80
N TYR A 134 5.86 20.85 -23.73
CA TYR A 134 4.41 20.92 -23.86
C TYR A 134 3.69 20.54 -22.57
N ILE A 135 4.02 19.39 -21.97
CA ILE A 135 3.37 18.96 -20.74
C ILE A 135 3.70 19.91 -19.59
N ARG A 136 4.95 20.38 -19.46
CA ARG A 136 5.31 21.37 -18.43
C ARG A 136 4.54 22.69 -18.58
N GLU A 137 4.35 23.18 -19.79
CA GLU A 137 3.59 24.40 -20.06
C GLU A 137 2.10 24.20 -19.75
N SER A 138 1.52 23.08 -20.20
CA SER A 138 0.12 22.72 -19.91
C SER A 138 -0.14 22.59 -18.40
N VAL A 139 0.74 21.91 -17.68
CA VAL A 139 0.68 21.78 -16.22
C VAL A 139 0.85 23.14 -15.51
N ARG A 140 1.64 24.06 -16.06
CA ARG A 140 1.77 25.43 -15.49
C ARG A 140 0.53 26.29 -15.64
N THR A 141 -0.25 26.10 -16.69
CA THR A 141 -1.49 26.85 -16.93
C THR A 141 -2.65 26.34 -16.07
N GLN A 142 -2.63 25.09 -15.66
CA GLN A 142 -3.63 24.47 -14.75
C GLN A 142 -3.49 24.91 -13.27
N ARG A 143 -2.76 25.98 -12.97
CA ARG A 143 -2.44 26.44 -11.62
C ARG A 143 -3.65 26.65 -10.73
N ARG A 144 -3.58 26.02 -9.54
CA ARG A 144 -4.34 26.29 -8.29
C ARG A 144 -5.69 25.64 -8.12
N SER A 145 -5.93 24.43 -8.57
CA SER A 145 -6.91 23.62 -7.86
C SER A 145 -6.19 22.88 -6.72
N ILE A 146 -6.56 23.19 -5.49
CA ILE A 146 -6.36 22.29 -4.35
C ILE A 146 -6.92 20.96 -4.81
N ALA A 147 -6.16 19.85 -4.60
CA ALA A 147 -6.68 18.53 -4.92
C ALA A 147 -8.11 18.43 -4.34
N PRO A 148 -9.14 18.20 -5.16
CA PRO A 148 -10.50 18.13 -4.64
C PRO A 148 -10.55 17.06 -3.57
N SER A 149 -11.33 17.28 -2.51
CA SER A 149 -11.60 16.24 -1.53
C SER A 149 -12.11 15.04 -2.32
N THR A 150 -11.45 13.90 -2.16
CA THR A 150 -11.87 12.69 -2.86
C THR A 150 -13.23 12.26 -2.34
N GLN A 151 -14.15 11.96 -3.24
CA GLN A 151 -15.44 11.38 -2.88
C GLN A 151 -15.19 10.10 -2.07
N HIS A 152 -15.88 9.95 -0.94
CA HIS A 152 -15.94 8.67 -0.26
C HIS A 152 -16.68 7.68 -1.14
N LEU A 153 -16.01 6.64 -1.56
CA LEU A 153 -16.59 5.59 -2.41
C LEU A 153 -17.19 4.52 -1.51
N HIS A 154 -18.48 4.28 -1.67
CA HIS A 154 -19.16 3.17 -1.02
C HIS A 154 -19.34 2.05 -2.03
N PHE A 155 -18.49 1.06 -1.94
CA PHE A 155 -18.53 -0.10 -2.80
C PHE A 155 -19.61 -1.08 -2.37
N ARG A 156 -20.35 -1.59 -3.35
CA ARG A 156 -21.32 -2.68 -3.17
C ARG A 156 -20.88 -3.89 -3.96
N ALA A 157 -20.93 -5.06 -3.33
CA ALA A 157 -20.63 -6.31 -4.03
C ALA A 157 -21.75 -6.60 -5.06
N ALA A 158 -21.35 -6.91 -6.29
CA ALA A 158 -22.28 -7.33 -7.34
C ALA A 158 -22.89 -8.70 -7.05
N VAL A 159 -22.22 -9.51 -6.20
CA VAL A 159 -22.63 -10.86 -5.82
C VAL A 159 -22.86 -10.91 -4.31
N SER A 160 -24.01 -11.41 -3.87
CA SER A 160 -24.28 -11.63 -2.44
C SER A 160 -23.41 -12.74 -1.87
N GLU A 161 -23.18 -12.73 -0.54
CA GLU A 161 -22.43 -13.79 0.14
C GLU A 161 -23.01 -15.20 -0.17
N ALA A 162 -24.34 -15.35 -0.14
CA ALA A 162 -24.99 -16.62 -0.45
C ALA A 162 -24.66 -17.13 -1.87
N ARG A 163 -24.72 -16.26 -2.88
CA ARG A 163 -24.37 -16.63 -4.26
C ARG A 163 -22.88 -16.95 -4.42
N TYR A 164 -22.01 -16.21 -3.72
CA TYR A 164 -20.58 -16.54 -3.69
C TYR A 164 -20.36 -17.94 -3.09
N LEU A 165 -21.05 -18.26 -1.99
CA LEU A 165 -20.95 -19.57 -1.34
C LEU A 165 -21.48 -20.70 -2.23
N ASP A 166 -22.52 -20.49 -3.03
CA ASP A 166 -22.99 -21.45 -4.03
C ASP A 166 -21.93 -21.71 -5.12
N ALA A 167 -21.32 -20.65 -5.65
CA ALA A 167 -20.23 -20.78 -6.62
C ALA A 167 -19.01 -21.48 -6.00
N PHE A 168 -18.66 -21.11 -4.75
CA PHE A 168 -17.61 -21.75 -3.99
C PHE A 168 -17.84 -23.26 -3.81
N ALA A 169 -19.05 -23.67 -3.45
CA ALA A 169 -19.39 -25.10 -3.29
C ALA A 169 -19.22 -25.89 -4.62
N LYS A 170 -19.58 -25.27 -5.75
CA LYS A 170 -19.32 -25.87 -7.08
C LYS A 170 -17.84 -25.98 -7.38
N VAL A 171 -17.03 -24.96 -7.04
CA VAL A 171 -15.57 -25.03 -7.17
C VAL A 171 -15.01 -26.18 -6.34
N GLN A 172 -15.46 -26.36 -5.09
CA GLN A 172 -15.04 -27.48 -4.24
C GLN A 172 -15.37 -28.83 -4.90
N HIS A 173 -16.58 -28.96 -5.46
CA HIS A 173 -16.95 -30.18 -6.19
C HIS A 173 -16.03 -30.46 -7.39
N TYR A 174 -15.65 -29.44 -8.20
CA TYR A 174 -14.69 -29.60 -9.28
C TYR A 174 -13.29 -30.01 -8.79
N ILE A 175 -12.87 -29.49 -7.62
CA ILE A 175 -11.59 -29.88 -7.01
C ILE A 175 -11.65 -31.33 -6.54
N GLU A 176 -12.72 -31.74 -5.86
CA GLU A 176 -12.94 -33.11 -5.40
C GLU A 176 -13.02 -34.12 -6.56
N ALA A 177 -13.64 -33.71 -7.68
CA ALA A 177 -13.71 -34.49 -8.91
C ALA A 177 -12.35 -34.60 -9.64
N GLY A 178 -11.34 -33.81 -9.26
CA GLY A 178 -10.03 -33.78 -9.89
C GLY A 178 -9.96 -32.96 -11.19
N ASP A 179 -10.99 -32.17 -11.50
CA ASP A 179 -11.02 -31.30 -12.68
C ASP A 179 -10.01 -30.17 -12.58
N THR A 180 -9.77 -29.67 -11.36
CA THR A 180 -8.83 -28.59 -11.08
C THR A 180 -8.25 -28.72 -9.67
N TYR A 181 -7.06 -28.17 -9.45
CA TYR A 181 -6.43 -28.11 -8.11
C TYR A 181 -6.72 -26.80 -7.39
N GLN A 182 -6.97 -25.74 -8.17
CA GLN A 182 -7.24 -24.40 -7.67
C GLN A 182 -8.05 -23.60 -8.67
N VAL A 183 -9.00 -22.78 -8.17
CA VAL A 183 -9.72 -21.78 -8.95
C VAL A 183 -9.57 -20.42 -8.29
N ASN A 184 -9.12 -19.41 -9.02
CA ASN A 184 -9.23 -18.03 -8.54
C ASN A 184 -10.65 -17.53 -8.81
N LEU A 185 -11.54 -17.67 -7.81
CA LEU A 185 -12.95 -17.26 -7.89
C LEU A 185 -13.07 -15.77 -7.60
N THR A 186 -13.74 -15.02 -8.50
CA THR A 186 -13.79 -13.56 -8.43
C THR A 186 -15.20 -13.00 -8.54
N PHE A 187 -15.36 -11.74 -8.08
CA PHE A 187 -16.54 -10.94 -8.30
C PHE A 187 -16.19 -9.44 -8.30
N LYS A 188 -17.12 -8.61 -8.74
CA LYS A 188 -16.95 -7.17 -8.83
C LYS A 188 -17.58 -6.45 -7.64
N LEU A 189 -16.94 -5.37 -7.24
CA LEU A 189 -17.50 -4.33 -6.40
C LEU A 189 -17.76 -3.11 -7.28
N SER A 190 -18.88 -2.44 -7.11
CA SER A 190 -19.25 -1.25 -7.87
C SER A 190 -19.61 -0.08 -6.96
N ALA A 191 -19.31 1.13 -7.43
CA ALA A 191 -19.68 2.38 -6.76
C ALA A 191 -20.02 3.45 -7.79
N GLN A 192 -20.86 4.42 -7.40
CA GLN A 192 -21.04 5.65 -8.20
C GLN A 192 -19.80 6.53 -8.07
N PHE A 193 -19.35 7.10 -9.18
CA PHE A 193 -18.14 7.91 -9.24
C PHE A 193 -18.35 9.17 -10.07
N SER A 194 -18.24 10.34 -9.45
CA SER A 194 -18.39 11.65 -10.08
C SER A 194 -17.23 12.62 -9.77
N SER A 195 -16.11 12.08 -9.26
CA SER A 195 -14.94 12.85 -8.84
C SER A 195 -13.80 12.75 -9.86
N SER A 196 -12.60 13.24 -9.50
CA SER A 196 -11.41 13.14 -10.34
C SER A 196 -10.72 11.78 -10.19
N ALA A 197 -10.51 11.10 -11.32
CA ALA A 197 -9.73 9.86 -11.38
C ALA A 197 -8.26 10.09 -10.96
N ALA A 198 -7.69 11.25 -11.28
CA ALA A 198 -6.36 11.64 -10.86
C ALA A 198 -6.25 11.76 -9.33
N ALA A 199 -7.27 12.37 -8.67
CA ALA A 199 -7.31 12.47 -7.21
C ALA A 199 -7.42 11.10 -6.56
N LEU A 200 -8.28 10.25 -7.10
CA LEU A 200 -8.45 8.90 -6.60
C LEU A 200 -7.17 8.06 -6.78
N TYR A 201 -6.50 8.15 -7.93
CA TYR A 201 -5.23 7.45 -8.14
C TYR A 201 -4.13 7.94 -7.18
N ALA A 202 -4.02 9.24 -6.97
CA ALA A 202 -3.06 9.80 -6.01
C ALA A 202 -3.30 9.25 -4.59
N ARG A 203 -4.56 9.09 -4.16
CA ARG A 203 -4.92 8.46 -2.88
C ARG A 203 -4.57 6.96 -2.89
N MET A 204 -5.00 6.21 -3.90
CA MET A 204 -4.74 4.77 -4.00
C MET A 204 -3.24 4.44 -3.94
N ARG A 205 -2.39 5.15 -4.68
CA ARG A 205 -0.95 4.90 -4.71
C ARG A 205 -0.24 5.26 -3.39
N ASN A 206 -0.80 6.19 -2.59
CA ASN A 206 -0.30 6.49 -1.26
C ASN A 206 -0.67 5.38 -0.27
N ALA A 207 -1.89 4.83 -0.39
CA ALA A 207 -2.36 3.70 0.41
C ALA A 207 -1.68 2.38 0.04
N GLN A 208 -1.33 2.20 -1.25
CA GLN A 208 -0.76 0.96 -1.79
C GLN A 208 0.52 1.28 -2.58
N ARG A 209 1.67 1.30 -1.89
CA ARG A 209 2.97 1.52 -2.52
C ARG A 209 3.45 0.23 -3.17
N VAL A 210 3.22 0.11 -4.46
CA VAL A 210 3.49 -1.09 -5.26
C VAL A 210 4.51 -0.84 -6.37
N SER A 211 5.07 -1.91 -6.92
CA SER A 211 6.09 -1.83 -7.96
C SER A 211 5.54 -1.60 -9.37
N TYR A 212 4.23 -1.80 -9.59
CA TYR A 212 3.63 -1.75 -10.92
C TYR A 212 2.33 -0.93 -10.92
N GLY A 213 2.44 0.34 -10.49
CA GLY A 213 1.35 1.30 -10.56
C GLY A 213 1.08 1.73 -12.00
N ALA A 214 -0.20 1.97 -12.34
CA ALA A 214 -0.57 2.47 -13.65
C ALA A 214 -1.80 3.39 -13.61
N PHE A 215 -1.76 4.45 -14.42
CA PHE A 215 -2.89 5.29 -14.76
C PHE A 215 -3.05 5.24 -16.29
N VAL A 216 -4.15 4.68 -16.79
CA VAL A 216 -4.39 4.49 -18.21
C VAL A 216 -5.68 5.20 -18.61
N ASN A 217 -5.58 6.22 -19.46
CA ASN A 217 -6.73 6.95 -19.98
C ASN A 217 -7.05 6.48 -21.41
N VAL A 218 -8.02 5.58 -21.55
CA VAL A 218 -8.44 5.06 -22.86
C VAL A 218 -9.57 5.87 -23.51
N GLY A 219 -9.95 7.01 -22.90
CA GLY A 219 -11.03 7.87 -23.38
C GLY A 219 -12.29 7.76 -22.51
N SER A 220 -13.23 6.89 -22.85
CA SER A 220 -14.44 6.63 -22.05
C SER A 220 -14.11 5.96 -20.70
N LEU A 221 -13.05 5.14 -20.65
CA LEU A 221 -12.60 4.46 -19.45
C LEU A 221 -11.28 5.03 -18.94
N VAL A 222 -11.11 4.98 -17.61
CA VAL A 222 -9.82 5.24 -16.94
C VAL A 222 -9.50 4.09 -16.02
N LEU A 223 -8.32 3.49 -16.19
CA LEU A 223 -7.83 2.41 -15.34
C LEU A 223 -6.84 2.96 -14.30
N LEU A 224 -7.10 2.70 -13.03
CA LEU A 224 -6.25 3.06 -11.90
C LEU A 224 -5.74 1.77 -11.25
N SER A 225 -4.49 1.42 -11.48
CA SER A 225 -3.90 0.16 -11.02
C SER A 225 -2.83 0.38 -9.96
N CYS A 226 -2.97 -0.29 -8.83
CA CYS A 226 -1.96 -0.40 -7.78
C CYS A 226 -1.51 -1.86 -7.65
N SER A 227 -1.06 -2.47 -8.77
CA SER A 227 -0.70 -3.88 -8.79
C SER A 227 0.65 -4.15 -8.12
N PRO A 228 0.72 -5.13 -7.20
CA PRO A 228 1.98 -5.60 -6.64
C PRO A 228 2.67 -6.67 -7.51
N GLU A 229 1.94 -7.29 -8.45
CA GLU A 229 2.38 -8.52 -9.11
C GLU A 229 2.94 -8.28 -10.50
N LEU A 230 4.16 -8.78 -10.76
CA LEU A 230 4.76 -8.84 -12.08
C LEU A 230 4.22 -10.05 -12.84
N PHE A 231 3.51 -9.81 -13.93
CA PHE A 231 3.12 -10.87 -14.86
C PHE A 231 4.36 -11.40 -15.59
N PHE A 232 5.01 -10.53 -16.35
CA PHE A 232 6.32 -10.83 -16.91
C PHE A 232 7.17 -9.59 -17.19
N ARG A 233 8.48 -9.79 -17.21
CA ARG A 233 9.47 -8.81 -17.68
C ARG A 233 10.34 -9.46 -18.74
N ARG A 234 10.51 -8.81 -19.89
CA ARG A 234 11.42 -9.20 -20.96
C ARG A 234 12.57 -8.22 -21.06
N MET A 235 13.77 -8.71 -21.23
CA MET A 235 14.98 -7.94 -21.52
C MET A 235 15.80 -8.69 -22.59
N GLY A 236 15.67 -8.27 -23.85
CA GLY A 236 16.20 -9.04 -24.97
C GLY A 236 15.54 -10.41 -25.07
N ASN A 237 16.31 -11.49 -24.96
CA ASN A 237 15.79 -12.86 -24.91
C ASN A 237 15.56 -13.39 -23.49
N ARG A 238 15.90 -12.64 -22.44
CA ARG A 238 15.64 -13.03 -21.04
C ARG A 238 14.22 -12.68 -20.65
N MET A 239 13.51 -13.67 -20.12
CA MET A 239 12.16 -13.56 -19.56
C MET A 239 12.20 -13.82 -18.07
N ILE A 240 11.47 -13.02 -17.29
CA ILE A 240 11.30 -13.17 -15.85
C ILE A 240 9.80 -13.15 -15.56
N LEU A 241 9.32 -14.13 -14.80
CA LEU A 241 7.97 -14.17 -14.23
C LEU A 241 8.10 -14.18 -12.71
N LYS A 242 7.15 -13.52 -12.01
CA LYS A 242 7.23 -13.41 -10.55
C LYS A 242 5.84 -13.56 -9.93
N PRO A 243 5.32 -14.80 -9.86
CA PRO A 243 4.04 -15.06 -9.21
C PRO A 243 4.09 -14.78 -7.71
N MET A 244 2.92 -14.46 -7.16
CA MET A 244 2.71 -14.20 -5.74
C MET A 244 1.66 -15.18 -5.21
N LYS A 245 2.04 -15.99 -4.22
CA LYS A 245 1.13 -16.91 -3.51
C LYS A 245 1.59 -17.08 -2.07
N GLY A 246 0.65 -16.99 -1.15
CA GLY A 246 0.88 -16.96 0.27
C GLY A 246 0.89 -15.53 0.79
N THR A 247 -0.09 -15.19 1.62
CA THR A 247 -0.29 -13.85 2.17
C THR A 247 -0.55 -13.96 3.66
N ILE A 248 0.06 -13.08 4.44
CA ILE A 248 -0.28 -12.89 5.85
C ILE A 248 -0.32 -11.38 6.17
N ALA A 249 -1.27 -10.96 6.98
CA ALA A 249 -1.33 -9.59 7.46
C ALA A 249 -0.05 -9.23 8.23
N ARG A 250 0.41 -7.98 8.11
CA ARG A 250 1.51 -7.47 8.91
C ARG A 250 1.15 -7.46 10.40
N GLY A 251 2.15 -7.55 11.24
CA GLY A 251 2.01 -7.26 12.66
C GLY A 251 1.79 -5.76 12.90
N ARG A 252 1.40 -5.40 14.11
CA ARG A 252 1.21 -3.99 14.53
C ARG A 252 2.54 -3.34 14.92
N THR A 253 3.54 -4.15 15.25
CA THR A 253 4.89 -3.74 15.65
C THR A 253 5.95 -4.46 14.81
N LEU A 254 7.20 -3.97 14.87
CA LEU A 254 8.33 -4.64 14.19
C LEU A 254 8.59 -6.06 14.72
N ALA A 255 8.29 -6.33 16.00
CA ALA A 255 8.42 -7.65 16.61
C ALA A 255 7.36 -8.61 16.04
N GLU A 256 6.09 -8.21 16.06
CA GLU A 256 5.00 -8.98 15.45
C GLU A 256 5.21 -9.21 13.95
N ASP A 257 5.76 -8.22 13.24
CA ASP A 257 6.13 -8.35 11.82
C ASP A 257 7.10 -9.51 11.59
N LYS A 258 8.11 -9.62 12.45
CA LYS A 258 9.09 -10.71 12.35
C LYS A 258 8.43 -12.07 12.60
N GLU A 259 7.56 -12.15 13.58
CA GLU A 259 6.80 -13.37 13.89
C GLU A 259 5.90 -13.77 12.71
N ARG A 260 5.10 -12.83 12.18
CA ARG A 260 4.22 -13.05 11.01
C ARG A 260 5.01 -13.51 9.78
N SER A 261 6.14 -12.85 9.50
CA SER A 261 7.01 -13.25 8.39
C SER A 261 7.55 -14.67 8.56
N THR A 262 7.93 -15.06 9.78
CA THR A 262 8.39 -16.43 10.08
C THR A 262 7.25 -17.44 9.92
N MET A 263 6.06 -17.14 10.45
CA MET A 263 4.86 -17.99 10.28
C MET A 263 4.55 -18.24 8.80
N LEU A 264 4.62 -17.20 7.96
CA LEU A 264 4.40 -17.37 6.51
C LEU A 264 5.50 -18.24 5.88
N MET A 265 6.76 -18.02 6.24
CA MET A 265 7.90 -18.77 5.71
C MET A 265 7.81 -20.28 6.01
N GLU A 266 7.31 -20.62 7.20
CA GLU A 266 7.17 -22.00 7.69
C GLU A 266 5.87 -22.68 7.27
N SER A 267 4.93 -21.96 6.65
CA SER A 267 3.64 -22.49 6.23
C SER A 267 3.76 -23.50 5.08
N GLU A 268 3.58 -24.77 5.37
CA GLU A 268 3.59 -25.86 4.35
C GLU A 268 2.50 -25.66 3.30
N LYS A 269 1.29 -25.27 3.73
CA LYS A 269 0.15 -24.97 2.82
C LYS A 269 0.53 -23.91 1.79
N ASN A 270 1.00 -22.74 2.26
CA ASN A 270 1.36 -21.63 1.36
C ASN A 270 2.53 -22.01 0.42
N ARG A 271 3.47 -22.83 0.89
CA ARG A 271 4.57 -23.32 0.06
C ARG A 271 4.09 -24.29 -1.03
N ALA A 272 3.15 -25.18 -0.73
CA ALA A 272 2.55 -26.10 -1.69
C ALA A 272 1.76 -25.35 -2.78
N GLU A 273 0.92 -24.39 -2.40
CA GLU A 273 0.19 -23.53 -3.34
C GLU A 273 1.15 -22.74 -4.25
N ASN A 274 2.22 -22.17 -3.68
CA ASN A 274 3.23 -21.44 -4.44
C ASN A 274 3.94 -22.36 -5.45
N LEU A 275 4.30 -23.59 -5.04
CA LEU A 275 4.95 -24.59 -5.91
C LEU A 275 4.07 -24.93 -7.13
N MET A 276 2.77 -25.11 -6.91
CA MET A 276 1.83 -25.43 -7.99
C MET A 276 1.78 -24.30 -9.05
N ILE A 277 1.74 -23.03 -8.62
CA ILE A 277 1.73 -21.90 -9.56
C ILE A 277 3.09 -21.73 -10.24
N VAL A 278 4.19 -21.97 -9.54
CA VAL A 278 5.53 -21.97 -10.14
C VAL A 278 5.62 -23.01 -11.26
N ASP A 279 5.11 -24.22 -11.03
CA ASP A 279 5.13 -25.29 -12.03
C ASP A 279 4.25 -24.97 -13.25
N LEU A 280 3.06 -24.40 -13.02
CA LEU A 280 2.19 -23.93 -14.09
C LEU A 280 2.89 -22.89 -14.98
N LEU A 281 3.51 -21.89 -14.39
CA LEU A 281 4.20 -20.83 -15.13
C LEU A 281 5.50 -21.31 -15.79
N ARG A 282 6.19 -22.29 -15.21
CA ARG A 282 7.32 -22.97 -15.86
C ARG A 282 6.87 -23.68 -17.13
N ASN A 283 5.73 -24.36 -17.09
CA ASN A 283 5.15 -25.00 -18.28
C ASN A 283 4.78 -23.95 -19.34
N ASP A 284 4.11 -22.86 -18.95
CA ASP A 284 3.70 -21.80 -19.87
C ASP A 284 4.90 -21.16 -20.58
N VAL A 285 5.92 -20.71 -19.83
CA VAL A 285 7.11 -20.10 -20.44
C VAL A 285 7.96 -21.14 -21.19
N GLY A 286 7.92 -22.40 -20.81
CA GLY A 286 8.63 -23.50 -21.46
C GLY A 286 8.29 -23.68 -22.93
N ARG A 287 7.03 -23.36 -23.34
CA ARG A 287 6.58 -23.43 -24.74
C ARG A 287 7.38 -22.50 -25.67
N ILE A 288 7.86 -21.36 -25.15
CA ILE A 288 8.58 -20.33 -25.90
C ILE A 288 10.04 -20.20 -25.51
N ALA A 289 10.48 -20.90 -24.46
CA ALA A 289 11.86 -20.88 -23.98
C ALA A 289 12.75 -21.87 -24.71
N ARG A 290 14.05 -21.60 -24.73
CA ARG A 290 15.07 -22.54 -25.16
C ARG A 290 15.07 -23.77 -24.23
N PRO A 291 15.19 -25.00 -24.73
CA PRO A 291 15.24 -26.18 -23.87
C PRO A 291 16.31 -26.07 -22.77
N GLY A 292 15.97 -26.48 -21.55
CA GLY A 292 16.87 -26.44 -20.39
C GLY A 292 17.17 -25.06 -19.81
N SER A 293 16.55 -23.98 -20.35
CA SER A 293 16.81 -22.61 -19.89
C SER A 293 15.85 -22.11 -18.79
N VAL A 294 14.74 -22.80 -18.56
CA VAL A 294 13.76 -22.43 -17.54
C VAL A 294 14.28 -22.81 -16.15
N ARG A 295 14.42 -21.83 -15.28
CA ARG A 295 14.97 -22.02 -13.92
C ARG A 295 14.16 -21.25 -12.89
N VAL A 296 13.90 -21.86 -11.73
CA VAL A 296 13.40 -21.16 -10.55
C VAL A 296 14.61 -20.57 -9.83
N LYS A 297 14.78 -19.27 -9.92
CA LYS A 297 15.94 -18.55 -9.36
C LYS A 297 15.79 -18.32 -7.87
N ARG A 298 14.56 -18.01 -7.44
CA ARG A 298 14.17 -17.83 -6.05
C ARG A 298 12.84 -18.50 -5.84
N PHE A 299 12.70 -19.21 -4.76
CA PHE A 299 11.48 -19.91 -4.40
C PHE A 299 11.02 -19.46 -3.03
N PHE A 300 9.78 -18.97 -2.94
CA PHE A 300 9.11 -18.60 -1.71
C PHE A 300 9.85 -17.51 -0.90
N ASP A 301 10.31 -16.43 -1.56
CA ASP A 301 10.85 -15.25 -0.92
C ASP A 301 9.73 -14.43 -0.29
N ILE A 302 9.91 -13.99 0.96
CA ILE A 302 8.92 -13.15 1.64
C ILE A 302 9.19 -11.68 1.34
N GLU A 303 8.24 -11.02 0.68
CA GLU A 303 8.27 -9.59 0.40
C GLU A 303 7.33 -8.83 1.32
N ARG A 304 7.79 -7.68 1.79
CA ARG A 304 7.03 -6.81 2.66
C ARG A 304 6.31 -5.74 1.84
N TYR A 305 4.99 -5.71 1.96
CA TYR A 305 4.12 -4.64 1.48
C TYR A 305 3.58 -3.80 2.63
N GLU A 306 2.83 -2.75 2.34
CA GLU A 306 2.35 -1.80 3.36
C GLU A 306 1.46 -2.46 4.43
N THR A 307 0.60 -3.40 4.03
CA THR A 307 -0.40 -4.05 4.90
C THR A 307 -0.20 -5.56 5.06
N VAL A 308 0.62 -6.19 4.20
CA VAL A 308 0.79 -7.65 4.18
C VAL A 308 2.24 -8.04 3.94
N PHE A 309 2.61 -9.26 4.36
CA PHE A 309 3.71 -10.01 3.78
C PHE A 309 3.17 -10.90 2.68
N GLN A 310 3.93 -11.02 1.60
CA GLN A 310 3.57 -11.80 0.43
C GLN A 310 4.73 -12.72 0.05
N ALA A 311 4.46 -13.99 -0.12
CA ALA A 311 5.44 -14.92 -0.67
C ALA A 311 5.48 -14.82 -2.20
N THR A 312 6.68 -14.71 -2.76
CA THR A 312 6.93 -14.60 -4.20
C THR A 312 7.93 -15.64 -4.66
N SER A 313 7.82 -16.05 -5.93
CA SER A 313 8.85 -16.87 -6.56
C SER A 313 9.32 -16.22 -7.86
N THR A 314 10.58 -16.44 -8.25
CA THR A 314 11.15 -15.86 -9.47
C THR A 314 11.52 -16.97 -10.44
N ILE A 315 10.90 -16.98 -11.61
CA ILE A 315 11.18 -17.89 -12.72
C ILE A 315 11.91 -17.11 -13.80
N GLU A 316 13.03 -17.63 -14.27
CA GLU A 316 13.78 -17.07 -15.40
C GLU A 316 13.83 -18.06 -16.55
N ALA A 317 13.78 -17.54 -17.78
CA ALA A 317 13.91 -18.31 -19.00
C ALA A 317 14.63 -17.52 -20.09
N LEU A 318 15.28 -18.22 -21.01
CA LEU A 318 15.80 -17.64 -22.25
C LEU A 318 14.85 -18.01 -23.39
N LEU A 319 14.26 -17.01 -24.02
CA LEU A 319 13.36 -17.19 -25.14
C LEU A 319 14.09 -17.75 -26.37
N LYS A 320 13.39 -18.54 -27.16
CA LYS A 320 13.82 -18.91 -28.51
C LYS A 320 13.98 -17.66 -29.37
N ASP A 321 14.79 -17.75 -30.42
CA ASP A 321 14.93 -16.63 -31.35
C ASP A 321 13.63 -16.45 -32.14
N GLY A 322 13.33 -15.20 -32.54
CA GLY A 322 12.11 -14.86 -33.30
C GLY A 322 10.81 -14.87 -32.49
N VAL A 323 10.85 -15.03 -31.17
CA VAL A 323 9.62 -14.94 -30.34
C VAL A 323 9.13 -13.48 -30.29
N GLY A 324 8.02 -13.20 -30.99
CA GLY A 324 7.30 -11.93 -31.03
C GLY A 324 6.25 -11.79 -29.94
N ILE A 325 5.58 -10.62 -29.93
CA ILE A 325 4.54 -10.26 -28.94
C ILE A 325 3.36 -11.24 -28.96
N PRO A 326 2.77 -11.59 -30.13
CA PRO A 326 1.63 -12.51 -30.17
C PRO A 326 1.95 -13.84 -29.50
N ARG A 327 3.13 -14.41 -29.78
CA ARG A 327 3.53 -15.71 -29.25
C ARG A 327 3.80 -15.67 -27.75
N ILE A 328 4.31 -14.57 -27.20
CA ILE A 328 4.48 -14.37 -25.76
C ILE A 328 3.12 -14.41 -25.07
N LEU A 329 2.17 -13.60 -25.54
CA LEU A 329 0.86 -13.51 -24.94
C LEU A 329 0.05 -14.79 -25.09
N HIS A 330 0.05 -15.41 -26.25
CA HIS A 330 -0.57 -16.74 -26.46
C HIS A 330 -0.06 -17.79 -25.48
N SER A 331 1.24 -17.76 -25.14
CA SER A 331 1.82 -18.76 -24.23
C SER A 331 1.52 -18.47 -22.76
N LEU A 332 1.53 -17.20 -22.36
CA LEU A 332 1.51 -16.80 -20.95
C LEU A 332 0.15 -16.30 -20.47
N PHE A 333 -0.63 -15.62 -21.33
CA PHE A 333 -1.85 -14.91 -20.93
C PHE A 333 -3.11 -15.77 -21.02
N PRO A 334 -4.05 -15.64 -20.06
CA PRO A 334 -3.92 -14.88 -18.82
C PRO A 334 -2.96 -15.56 -17.82
N SER A 335 -2.53 -14.80 -16.78
CA SER A 335 -1.61 -15.34 -15.79
C SER A 335 -2.19 -16.54 -15.05
N GLY A 336 -1.38 -17.58 -14.86
CA GLY A 336 -1.76 -18.76 -14.08
C GLY A 336 -2.10 -18.43 -12.62
N SER A 337 -1.49 -17.37 -12.05
CA SER A 337 -1.73 -16.95 -10.67
C SER A 337 -3.16 -16.45 -10.40
N VAL A 338 -3.86 -15.96 -11.43
CA VAL A 338 -5.23 -15.45 -11.37
C VAL A 338 -6.24 -16.30 -12.11
N THR A 339 -5.84 -17.47 -12.57
CA THR A 339 -6.70 -18.51 -13.15
C THR A 339 -6.77 -19.73 -12.23
N GLY A 340 -5.91 -20.68 -12.42
CA GLY A 340 -5.76 -21.91 -11.66
C GLY A 340 -5.07 -23.00 -12.48
N ALA A 341 -5.06 -24.21 -11.98
CA ALA A 341 -4.36 -25.33 -12.57
C ALA A 341 -5.24 -26.58 -12.66
N PRO A 342 -5.41 -27.18 -13.85
CA PRO A 342 -4.89 -26.81 -15.18
C PRO A 342 -5.55 -25.57 -15.74
N LYS A 343 -4.78 -24.66 -16.37
CA LYS A 343 -5.23 -23.31 -16.77
C LYS A 343 -6.52 -23.31 -17.60
N ILE A 344 -6.55 -24.08 -18.70
CA ILE A 344 -7.67 -24.04 -19.65
C ILE A 344 -8.95 -24.58 -19.02
N ARG A 345 -8.87 -25.72 -18.31
CA ARG A 345 -10.03 -26.26 -17.60
C ARG A 345 -10.56 -25.30 -16.53
N THR A 346 -9.65 -24.66 -15.81
CA THR A 346 -10.04 -23.66 -14.81
C THR A 346 -10.69 -22.43 -15.44
N MET A 347 -10.22 -21.98 -16.61
CA MET A 347 -10.87 -20.89 -17.36
C MET A 347 -12.31 -21.26 -17.78
N GLU A 348 -12.58 -22.53 -18.14
CA GLU A 348 -13.94 -23.02 -18.41
C GLU A 348 -14.83 -22.91 -17.16
N ILE A 349 -14.33 -23.41 -16.02
CA ILE A 349 -15.03 -23.34 -14.73
C ILE A 349 -15.31 -21.88 -14.31
N ILE A 350 -14.32 -21.00 -14.45
CA ILE A 350 -14.48 -19.56 -14.17
C ILE A 350 -15.59 -18.95 -15.03
N ASN A 351 -15.57 -19.21 -16.34
CA ASN A 351 -16.59 -18.68 -17.26
C ASN A 351 -17.98 -19.26 -16.99
N GLU A 352 -18.10 -20.44 -16.43
CA GLU A 352 -19.36 -21.07 -16.03
C GLU A 352 -19.92 -20.43 -14.76
N LEU A 353 -19.05 -20.18 -13.77
CA LEU A 353 -19.47 -19.84 -12.41
C LEU A 353 -19.54 -18.33 -12.13
N GLU A 354 -18.73 -17.52 -12.80
CA GLU A 354 -18.74 -16.08 -12.61
C GLU A 354 -19.87 -15.41 -13.39
N GLU A 355 -20.66 -14.58 -12.71
CA GLU A 355 -21.89 -13.98 -13.26
C GLU A 355 -21.59 -12.91 -14.34
N SER A 356 -20.43 -12.26 -14.28
CA SER A 356 -20.01 -11.19 -15.19
C SER A 356 -18.60 -11.38 -15.70
N PRO A 357 -18.27 -10.89 -16.90
CA PRO A 357 -16.90 -10.86 -17.40
C PRO A 357 -15.99 -10.06 -16.43
N ARG A 358 -14.74 -10.49 -16.30
CA ARG A 358 -13.74 -9.83 -15.45
C ARG A 358 -13.29 -8.48 -16.00
N GLY A 359 -13.27 -8.33 -17.32
CA GLY A 359 -12.74 -7.15 -18.00
C GLY A 359 -11.26 -6.97 -17.76
N PHE A 360 -10.84 -5.76 -17.42
CA PHE A 360 -9.42 -5.49 -17.14
C PHE A 360 -8.93 -6.06 -15.81
N TYR A 361 -9.81 -6.39 -14.88
CA TYR A 361 -9.41 -7.08 -13.66
C TYR A 361 -8.86 -8.47 -13.99
N THR A 362 -7.73 -8.85 -13.37
CA THR A 362 -6.95 -10.07 -13.70
C THR A 362 -6.42 -10.14 -15.14
N GLY A 363 -6.59 -9.09 -15.90
CA GLY A 363 -5.90 -8.86 -17.16
C GLY A 363 -4.45 -8.41 -16.96
N SER A 364 -3.98 -7.49 -17.81
CA SER A 364 -2.58 -7.01 -17.70
C SER A 364 -2.43 -5.58 -18.22
N ILE A 365 -1.56 -4.79 -17.58
CA ILE A 365 -1.20 -3.44 -18.00
C ILE A 365 0.32 -3.38 -18.12
N GLY A 366 0.82 -2.77 -19.21
CA GLY A 366 2.27 -2.69 -19.39
C GLY A 366 2.69 -2.04 -20.71
N PHE A 367 3.94 -2.33 -21.09
CA PHE A 367 4.52 -1.75 -22.30
C PHE A 367 5.51 -2.68 -22.99
N PHE A 368 5.70 -2.44 -24.30
CA PHE A 368 6.74 -3.00 -25.15
C PHE A 368 7.63 -1.90 -25.73
N THR A 369 8.90 -2.20 -25.96
CA THR A 369 9.86 -1.27 -26.58
C THR A 369 10.54 -1.90 -27.79
N PRO A 370 11.06 -1.09 -28.73
CA PRO A 370 11.80 -1.56 -29.90
C PRO A 370 13.04 -2.41 -29.55
N ARG A 371 13.62 -2.17 -28.35
CA ARG A 371 14.79 -2.90 -27.86
C ARG A 371 14.44 -4.21 -27.14
N LYS A 372 13.30 -4.80 -27.46
CA LYS A 372 12.80 -6.05 -26.83
C LYS A 372 12.76 -5.99 -25.30
N LYS A 373 12.46 -4.81 -24.73
CA LYS A 373 12.14 -4.67 -23.31
C LYS A 373 10.63 -4.61 -23.16
N ALA A 374 10.07 -5.36 -22.23
CA ALA A 374 8.67 -5.31 -21.86
C ALA A 374 8.52 -5.49 -20.35
N VAL A 375 7.52 -4.85 -19.76
CA VAL A 375 7.11 -5.06 -18.36
C VAL A 375 5.60 -5.01 -18.32
N PHE A 376 5.00 -6.07 -17.81
CA PHE A 376 3.55 -6.20 -17.64
C PHE A 376 3.23 -6.65 -16.23
N ASN A 377 2.21 -6.04 -15.63
CA ASN A 377 1.66 -6.48 -14.35
C ASN A 377 0.51 -7.46 -14.56
N VAL A 378 0.10 -8.14 -13.49
CA VAL A 378 -1.24 -8.72 -13.38
C VAL A 378 -2.15 -7.62 -12.87
N ALA A 379 -3.22 -7.27 -13.59
CA ALA A 379 -4.10 -6.15 -13.25
C ALA A 379 -5.04 -6.48 -12.08
N ILE A 380 -4.46 -6.71 -10.90
CA ILE A 380 -5.14 -6.80 -9.61
C ILE A 380 -5.00 -5.49 -8.85
N ARG A 381 -5.85 -5.23 -7.84
CA ARG A 381 -5.96 -3.91 -7.18
C ARG A 381 -6.13 -2.79 -8.21
N THR A 382 -6.96 -3.06 -9.20
CA THR A 382 -7.20 -2.19 -10.35
C THR A 382 -8.65 -1.76 -10.36
N LEU A 383 -8.86 -0.44 -10.35
CA LEU A 383 -10.16 0.19 -10.47
C LEU A 383 -10.36 0.62 -11.92
N VAL A 384 -11.53 0.36 -12.46
CA VAL A 384 -11.96 0.83 -13.78
C VAL A 384 -13.06 1.86 -13.58
N ILE A 385 -12.85 3.07 -14.08
CA ILE A 385 -13.82 4.15 -14.07
C ILE A 385 -14.42 4.27 -15.46
N ASP A 386 -15.72 4.17 -15.54
CA ASP A 386 -16.49 4.49 -16.73
C ASP A 386 -17.06 5.92 -16.59
N ARG A 387 -16.62 6.81 -17.46
CA ARG A 387 -17.00 8.21 -17.46
C ARG A 387 -18.42 8.45 -17.97
N GLU A 388 -18.92 7.59 -18.84
CA GLU A 388 -20.24 7.72 -19.45
C GLU A 388 -21.32 7.32 -18.43
N SER A 389 -21.14 6.18 -17.78
CA SER A 389 -22.05 5.70 -16.74
C SER A 389 -21.80 6.31 -15.35
N GLN A 390 -20.72 7.09 -15.19
CA GLN A 390 -20.27 7.64 -13.90
C GLN A 390 -20.14 6.57 -12.83
N SER A 391 -19.57 5.42 -13.18
CA SER A 391 -19.39 4.28 -12.29
C SER A 391 -17.92 3.91 -12.13
N ALA A 392 -17.62 3.26 -11.02
CA ALA A 392 -16.32 2.68 -10.74
C ALA A 392 -16.50 1.20 -10.40
N GLU A 393 -15.74 0.33 -11.06
CA GLU A 393 -15.71 -1.11 -10.80
C GLU A 393 -14.35 -1.55 -10.27
N PHE A 394 -14.36 -2.38 -9.23
CA PHE A 394 -13.17 -2.95 -8.63
C PHE A 394 -13.33 -4.47 -8.49
N GLY A 395 -12.47 -5.23 -9.16
CA GLY A 395 -12.50 -6.70 -9.05
C GLY A 395 -11.80 -7.18 -7.77
N VAL A 396 -12.38 -8.18 -7.14
CA VAL A 396 -11.82 -8.92 -6.00
C VAL A 396 -11.94 -10.41 -6.23
N GLY A 397 -11.07 -11.20 -5.61
CA GLY A 397 -11.10 -12.65 -5.73
C GLY A 397 -10.10 -13.31 -4.80
N SER A 398 -10.28 -14.62 -4.62
CA SER A 398 -9.38 -15.45 -3.84
C SER A 398 -9.13 -16.79 -4.53
N GLY A 399 -8.00 -17.41 -4.18
CA GLY A 399 -7.62 -18.72 -4.74
C GLY A 399 -8.21 -19.85 -3.93
N VAL A 400 -9.33 -20.39 -4.38
CA VAL A 400 -10.01 -21.52 -3.73
C VAL A 400 -9.25 -22.81 -3.98
N VAL A 401 -8.87 -23.49 -2.91
CA VAL A 401 -8.22 -24.81 -2.88
C VAL A 401 -9.04 -25.77 -2.01
N HIS A 402 -8.68 -27.05 -1.97
CA HIS A 402 -9.42 -28.08 -1.22
C HIS A 402 -9.70 -27.68 0.24
N ASP A 403 -8.73 -27.11 0.95
CA ASP A 403 -8.85 -26.75 2.37
C ASP A 403 -9.45 -25.34 2.60
N SER A 404 -9.92 -24.67 1.56
CA SER A 404 -10.53 -23.35 1.67
C SER A 404 -11.90 -23.40 2.36
N ARG A 405 -12.24 -22.31 3.07
CA ARG A 405 -13.55 -22.13 3.71
C ARG A 405 -14.26 -20.92 3.08
N GLY A 406 -15.44 -21.13 2.52
CA GLY A 406 -16.13 -20.14 1.70
C GLY A 406 -16.33 -18.78 2.37
N VAL A 407 -16.73 -18.78 3.66
CA VAL A 407 -16.92 -17.53 4.43
C VAL A 407 -15.61 -16.76 4.62
N ASP A 408 -14.49 -17.47 4.83
CA ASP A 408 -13.19 -16.84 5.03
C ASP A 408 -12.67 -16.26 3.72
N GLU A 409 -12.85 -16.98 2.60
CA GLU A 409 -12.50 -16.52 1.25
C GLU A 409 -13.31 -15.27 0.83
N TYR A 410 -14.61 -15.24 1.12
CA TYR A 410 -15.46 -14.08 0.87
C TYR A 410 -14.99 -12.85 1.65
N LYS A 411 -14.69 -13.01 2.95
CA LYS A 411 -14.15 -11.95 3.80
C LYS A 411 -12.79 -11.46 3.31
N GLU A 412 -11.93 -12.37 2.86
CA GLU A 412 -10.63 -12.02 2.26
C GLU A 412 -10.80 -11.17 1.00
N CYS A 413 -11.78 -11.51 0.14
CA CYS A 413 -12.10 -10.72 -1.05
C CYS A 413 -12.47 -9.27 -0.67
N LEU A 414 -13.38 -9.08 0.29
CA LEU A 414 -13.80 -7.75 0.75
C LEU A 414 -12.64 -6.98 1.40
N LEU A 415 -11.80 -7.65 2.18
CA LEU A 415 -10.63 -7.04 2.81
C LEU A 415 -9.64 -6.47 1.78
N LYS A 416 -9.52 -7.10 0.60
CA LYS A 416 -8.66 -6.63 -0.50
C LYS A 416 -9.08 -5.28 -1.07
N ALA A 417 -10.35 -4.87 -0.91
CA ALA A 417 -10.87 -3.59 -1.36
C ALA A 417 -10.82 -2.49 -0.28
N ARG A 418 -10.64 -2.84 0.99
CA ARG A 418 -10.74 -1.93 2.13
C ARG A 418 -9.86 -0.67 2.01
N PHE A 419 -8.68 -0.77 1.39
CA PHE A 419 -7.80 0.37 1.17
C PHE A 419 -8.39 1.48 0.29
N LEU A 420 -9.44 1.19 -0.49
CA LEU A 420 -10.15 2.18 -1.31
C LEU A 420 -11.01 3.12 -0.46
N GLU A 421 -11.42 2.67 0.72
CA GLU A 421 -12.27 3.41 1.66
C GLU A 421 -11.45 4.08 2.77
N GLU A 422 -10.21 3.62 3.02
CA GLU A 422 -9.33 4.17 4.05
C GLU A 422 -8.70 5.49 3.58
N GLU A 423 -8.87 6.55 4.38
CA GLU A 423 -8.11 7.78 4.24
C GLU A 423 -6.74 7.59 4.89
N LEU A 424 -5.74 7.28 4.09
CA LEU A 424 -4.35 7.30 4.54
C LEU A 424 -3.71 8.62 4.08
N ASP A 425 -3.80 9.62 4.93
CA ASP A 425 -3.02 10.85 4.77
C ASP A 425 -1.53 10.55 4.80
N ASP A 426 -0.76 11.37 4.08
CA ASP A 426 0.70 11.32 4.21
C ASP A 426 1.07 11.72 5.63
N PHE A 427 1.85 10.89 6.30
CA PHE A 427 2.20 11.09 7.70
C PHE A 427 3.71 11.09 7.90
N GLY A 428 4.13 11.77 8.98
CA GLY A 428 5.50 11.75 9.47
C GLY A 428 5.63 11.00 10.77
N LEU A 429 6.85 10.52 11.06
CA LEU A 429 7.18 9.96 12.37
C LEU A 429 7.60 11.09 13.31
N ILE A 430 7.10 11.04 14.55
CA ILE A 430 7.30 12.12 15.53
C ILE A 430 8.18 11.62 16.68
N GLU A 431 9.09 12.47 17.14
CA GLU A 431 9.64 12.39 18.49
C GLU A 431 9.48 13.71 19.21
N THR A 432 9.17 13.62 20.51
CA THR A 432 9.09 14.79 21.40
C THR A 432 9.99 14.54 22.58
N MET A 433 11.10 15.25 22.62
CA MET A 433 12.22 15.02 23.54
C MET A 433 12.41 16.20 24.48
N ARG A 434 12.94 15.94 25.69
CA ARG A 434 13.43 16.97 26.59
C ARG A 434 14.94 17.11 26.45
N TRP A 435 15.38 18.34 26.26
CA TRP A 435 16.77 18.72 26.38
C TRP A 435 16.92 19.74 27.52
N ASP A 436 17.90 19.55 28.36
CA ASP A 436 18.22 20.44 29.48
C ASP A 436 19.64 20.98 29.31
N SER A 437 19.84 22.27 29.56
CA SER A 437 21.12 22.93 29.36
C SER A 437 22.25 22.35 30.24
N ARG A 438 21.92 21.77 31.41
CA ARG A 438 22.85 21.18 32.38
C ARG A 438 22.96 19.67 32.24
N ARG A 439 21.84 18.97 31.97
CA ARG A 439 21.75 17.51 31.99
C ARG A 439 21.78 16.88 30.58
N GLY A 440 21.64 17.69 29.51
CA GLY A 440 21.59 17.21 28.13
C GLY A 440 20.25 16.57 27.76
N TRP A 441 20.29 15.63 26.82
CA TRP A 441 19.11 14.92 26.34
C TRP A 441 18.60 13.89 27.32
N PHE A 442 17.32 13.93 27.64
CA PHE A 442 16.68 12.94 28.48
C PHE A 442 16.19 11.76 27.63
N LEU A 443 16.59 10.54 27.97
CA LEU A 443 16.21 9.27 27.32
C LEU A 443 16.47 9.21 25.79
N LEU A 444 17.46 9.93 25.27
CA LEU A 444 17.78 9.95 23.85
C LEU A 444 17.91 8.56 23.21
N PRO A 445 18.57 7.56 23.84
CA PRO A 445 18.69 6.22 23.24
C PRO A 445 17.33 5.56 22.97
N TYR A 446 16.35 5.74 23.87
CA TYR A 446 14.99 5.21 23.70
C TYR A 446 14.25 5.89 22.54
N HIS A 447 14.38 7.22 22.42
CA HIS A 447 13.80 7.98 21.31
C HIS A 447 14.37 7.54 19.95
N LEU A 448 15.70 7.40 19.86
CA LEU A 448 16.36 6.96 18.63
C LEU A 448 15.98 5.54 18.23
N ARG A 449 15.84 4.63 19.21
CA ARG A 449 15.39 3.26 18.98
C ARG A 449 13.97 3.25 18.42
N ARG A 450 13.00 3.89 19.10
CA ARG A 450 11.60 3.94 18.65
C ARG A 450 11.46 4.55 17.26
N MET A 451 12.17 5.66 16.97
CA MET A 451 12.21 6.26 15.65
C MET A 451 12.72 5.29 14.60
N LYS A 452 13.83 4.58 14.87
CA LYS A 452 14.42 3.59 13.98
C LYS A 452 13.46 2.43 13.72
N ASP A 453 12.81 1.91 14.75
CA ASP A 453 11.89 0.79 14.65
C ASP A 453 10.65 1.18 13.83
N SER A 454 10.06 2.36 14.10
CA SER A 454 8.94 2.89 13.33
C SER A 454 9.34 3.20 11.88
N ALA A 455 10.52 3.77 11.64
CA ALA A 455 11.03 4.01 10.31
C ALA A 455 11.25 2.71 9.53
N SER A 456 11.80 1.69 10.18
CA SER A 456 11.93 0.34 9.60
C SER A 456 10.58 -0.28 9.30
N TYR A 457 9.60 -0.14 10.22
CA TYR A 457 8.25 -0.70 10.05
C TYR A 457 7.51 -0.08 8.87
N PHE A 458 7.52 1.24 8.72
CA PHE A 458 6.81 1.97 7.65
C PHE A 458 7.65 2.19 6.38
N GLY A 459 8.91 1.75 6.36
CA GLY A 459 9.78 1.94 5.19
C GLY A 459 10.24 3.39 4.96
N PHE A 460 10.36 4.17 6.03
CA PHE A 460 10.92 5.53 5.97
C PHE A 460 12.44 5.47 5.80
N ARG A 461 13.00 6.39 5.02
CA ARG A 461 14.44 6.57 4.98
C ARG A 461 14.89 7.16 6.31
N PHE A 462 15.78 6.46 7.02
CA PHE A 462 16.27 6.88 8.32
C PHE A 462 17.78 6.70 8.45
N SER A 463 18.46 7.74 8.91
CA SER A 463 19.88 7.73 9.22
C SER A 463 20.10 8.23 10.64
N SER A 464 20.56 7.34 11.51
CA SER A 464 20.87 7.70 12.91
C SER A 464 22.01 8.72 13.02
N SER A 465 22.95 8.74 12.07
CA SER A 465 24.04 9.71 12.02
C SER A 465 23.53 11.09 11.64
N GLU A 466 22.75 11.19 10.56
CA GLU A 466 22.15 12.46 10.12
C GLU A 466 21.29 13.07 11.23
N LEU A 467 20.43 12.26 11.87
CA LEU A 467 19.60 12.73 12.98
C LEU A 467 20.44 13.25 14.15
N LYS A 468 21.50 12.54 14.54
CA LYS A 468 22.38 12.99 15.62
C LYS A 468 23.09 14.31 15.29
N ASP A 469 23.45 14.53 14.03
CA ASP A 469 24.09 15.77 13.61
C ASP A 469 23.09 16.95 13.59
N GLU A 470 21.85 16.72 13.15
CA GLU A 470 20.78 17.71 13.29
C GLU A 470 20.52 18.07 14.77
N LEU A 471 20.45 17.08 15.66
CA LEU A 471 20.27 17.32 17.11
C LEU A 471 21.46 18.12 17.70
N LYS A 472 22.70 17.88 17.26
CA LYS A 472 23.85 18.71 17.68
C LYS A 472 23.69 20.18 17.22
N GLN A 473 23.19 20.41 16.00
CA GLN A 473 22.95 21.77 15.50
C GLN A 473 21.85 22.48 16.33
N VAL A 474 20.77 21.75 16.69
CA VAL A 474 19.72 22.28 17.57
C VAL A 474 20.29 22.67 18.93
N VAL A 475 21.11 21.82 19.54
CA VAL A 475 21.76 22.14 20.84
C VAL A 475 22.65 23.38 20.74
N ARG A 476 23.42 23.55 19.65
CA ARG A 476 24.22 24.77 19.43
C ARG A 476 23.35 26.01 19.37
N ARG A 477 22.18 25.93 18.70
CA ARG A 477 21.22 27.05 18.60
C ARG A 477 20.59 27.36 19.95
N LEU A 478 20.15 26.36 20.71
CA LEU A 478 19.55 26.53 22.03
C LEU A 478 20.51 27.16 23.02
N ARG A 479 21.78 26.74 23.03
CA ARG A 479 22.82 27.32 23.90
C ARG A 479 23.12 28.77 23.59
N ARG A 480 23.05 29.19 22.30
CA ARG A 480 23.35 30.56 21.87
C ARG A 480 22.22 31.56 22.13
N HIS A 481 20.96 31.12 21.94
CA HIS A 481 19.83 32.05 21.82
C HIS A 481 18.77 31.91 22.91
N SER A 482 18.76 30.82 23.69
CA SER A 482 17.63 30.50 24.55
C SER A 482 17.94 30.45 26.06
N GLY A 483 19.19 30.66 26.45
CA GLY A 483 19.61 30.68 27.85
C GLY A 483 19.55 29.30 28.55
N ASN A 484 19.64 29.31 29.90
CA ASN A 484 19.57 28.10 30.70
C ASN A 484 18.11 27.63 30.88
N GLY A 485 17.91 26.30 30.94
CA GLY A 485 16.61 25.71 31.23
C GLY A 485 16.35 24.41 30.47
N ALA A 486 15.13 23.90 30.64
CA ALA A 486 14.63 22.75 29.92
C ALA A 486 13.85 23.16 28.68
N PHE A 487 14.00 22.42 27.60
CA PHE A 487 13.33 22.67 26.32
C PHE A 487 12.60 21.42 25.84
N ARG A 488 11.42 21.62 25.30
CA ARG A 488 10.71 20.67 24.47
C ARG A 488 11.27 20.76 23.05
N VAL A 489 11.75 19.68 22.51
CA VAL A 489 12.21 19.57 21.14
C VAL A 489 11.33 18.56 20.40
N ARG A 490 10.59 19.01 19.42
CA ARG A 490 9.72 18.18 18.57
C ARG A 490 10.41 17.97 17.23
N LEU A 491 10.55 16.72 16.85
CA LEU A 491 11.11 16.26 15.59
C LEU A 491 10.00 15.57 14.77
N VAL A 492 9.96 15.85 13.47
CA VAL A 492 9.15 15.12 12.50
C VAL A 492 10.08 14.63 11.40
N LEU A 493 10.05 13.33 11.13
CA LEU A 493 10.75 12.68 10.03
C LEU A 493 9.72 12.35 8.94
N ASP A 494 9.94 12.81 7.71
CA ASP A 494 9.14 12.41 6.58
C ASP A 494 9.67 11.11 5.93
N ARG A 495 8.92 10.55 4.98
CA ARG A 495 9.25 9.27 4.34
C ARG A 495 10.56 9.29 3.57
N ILE A 496 10.93 10.43 2.98
CA ILE A 496 12.17 10.57 2.20
C ILE A 496 13.40 10.86 3.07
N GLY A 497 13.20 10.95 4.40
CA GLY A 497 14.26 11.15 5.37
C GLY A 497 14.53 12.62 5.72
N GLN A 498 13.66 13.55 5.29
CA GLN A 498 13.80 14.95 5.67
C GLN A 498 13.34 15.13 7.12
N ILE A 499 14.17 15.83 7.90
CA ILE A 499 13.94 16.07 9.32
C ILE A 499 13.54 17.53 9.53
N SER A 500 12.39 17.74 10.17
CA SER A 500 11.94 19.05 10.64
C SER A 500 11.99 19.09 12.16
N ILE A 501 12.63 20.10 12.74
CA ILE A 501 12.76 20.25 14.19
C ILE A 501 12.24 21.61 14.63
N THR A 502 11.33 21.59 15.62
CA THR A 502 10.85 22.76 16.35
C THR A 502 11.20 22.65 17.84
N HIS A 503 11.31 23.75 18.52
CA HIS A 503 11.58 23.76 19.94
C HIS A 503 10.85 24.91 20.66
N SER A 504 10.53 24.69 21.93
CA SER A 504 9.98 25.71 22.84
C SER A 504 10.54 25.48 24.25
N ARG A 505 10.47 26.51 25.10
CA ARG A 505 10.78 26.37 26.52
C ARG A 505 9.80 25.42 27.17
N LEU A 506 10.26 24.61 28.12
CA LEU A 506 9.41 23.68 28.86
C LEU A 506 9.03 24.32 30.20
N ASP A 507 7.78 24.75 30.31
CA ASP A 507 7.25 25.34 31.53
C ASP A 507 7.08 24.29 32.62
N LEU A 508 7.18 24.70 33.87
CA LEU A 508 6.91 23.85 35.03
C LEU A 508 5.40 23.57 35.12
N LEU A 509 5.06 22.38 35.58
CA LEU A 509 3.67 22.07 35.93
C LEU A 509 3.38 22.62 37.33
N GLU A 510 2.31 23.38 37.46
CA GLU A 510 1.84 23.95 38.70
C GLU A 510 0.52 23.30 39.12
N GLY A 511 0.34 23.10 40.43
CA GLY A 511 -0.90 22.59 41.01
C GLY A 511 -1.20 21.11 40.69
N LYS A 512 -2.40 20.70 41.12
CA LYS A 512 -2.93 19.34 40.91
C LYS A 512 -3.38 19.18 39.47
N GLN A 513 -2.97 18.09 38.83
CA GLN A 513 -3.32 17.81 37.43
C GLN A 513 -4.53 16.90 37.37
N PHE A 514 -5.50 17.21 36.53
CA PHE A 514 -6.72 16.42 36.36
C PHE A 514 -6.77 15.77 34.99
N VAL A 515 -7.40 14.58 34.92
CA VAL A 515 -7.65 13.84 33.69
C VAL A 515 -9.13 13.45 33.59
N ARG A 516 -9.59 13.16 32.39
CA ARG A 516 -10.92 12.60 32.14
C ARG A 516 -10.85 11.39 31.20
N PHE A 517 -11.87 10.58 31.18
CA PHE A 517 -12.02 9.55 30.16
C PHE A 517 -12.48 10.15 28.82
N SER A 518 -11.97 9.60 27.72
CA SER A 518 -12.50 9.88 26.40
C SER A 518 -13.77 9.06 26.15
N PRO A 519 -14.80 9.61 25.50
CA PRO A 519 -15.94 8.85 25.02
C PRO A 519 -15.57 7.94 23.84
N LEU A 520 -14.43 8.20 23.16
CA LEU A 520 -13.95 7.44 22.03
C LEU A 520 -13.30 6.13 22.47
N ALA A 521 -13.73 5.00 21.86
CA ALA A 521 -13.08 3.71 22.02
C ALA A 521 -12.16 3.44 20.83
N LEU A 522 -10.88 3.17 21.12
CA LEU A 522 -9.84 2.92 20.13
C LEU A 522 -9.90 1.47 19.61
N ASP A 523 -9.51 1.25 18.36
CA ASP A 523 -9.33 -0.07 17.80
C ASP A 523 -7.91 -0.57 18.06
N ALA A 524 -7.75 -1.55 18.97
CA ALA A 524 -6.44 -2.11 19.30
C ALA A 524 -5.72 -2.77 18.11
N GLU A 525 -6.44 -3.10 17.03
CA GLU A 525 -5.84 -3.59 15.79
C GLU A 525 -5.28 -2.47 14.89
N ASN A 526 -5.54 -1.21 15.22
CA ASN A 526 -4.98 -0.09 14.48
C ASN A 526 -3.47 0.04 14.74
N ARG A 527 -2.66 -0.30 13.75
CA ARG A 527 -1.19 -0.22 13.83
C ARG A 527 -0.64 1.14 14.21
N PHE A 528 -1.35 2.24 13.93
CA PHE A 528 -0.90 3.59 14.26
C PHE A 528 -0.86 3.86 15.76
N LEU A 529 -1.55 3.09 16.59
CA LEU A 529 -1.46 3.21 18.05
C LEU A 529 -0.07 2.82 18.59
N PHE A 530 0.63 1.92 17.89
CA PHE A 530 1.95 1.41 18.30
C PHE A 530 3.12 2.28 17.84
N HIS A 531 2.84 3.28 17.00
CA HIS A 531 3.84 4.14 16.39
C HIS A 531 3.52 5.62 16.62
N LYS A 532 4.54 6.41 16.99
CA LYS A 532 4.34 7.85 17.20
C LYS A 532 4.40 8.59 15.87
N THR A 533 3.24 8.89 15.29
CA THR A 533 3.09 9.50 13.96
C THR A 533 2.29 10.80 14.01
N THR A 534 2.26 11.56 12.89
CA THR A 534 1.34 12.69 12.71
C THR A 534 -0.09 12.23 12.43
N ASN A 535 -0.32 10.95 12.09
CA ASN A 535 -1.66 10.38 11.92
C ASN A 535 -2.29 10.08 13.29
N ARG A 536 -2.73 11.13 13.98
CA ARG A 536 -3.27 11.09 15.34
C ARG A 536 -4.42 12.08 15.55
N GLY A 537 -5.17 12.37 14.52
CA GLY A 537 -6.22 13.39 14.55
C GLY A 537 -7.29 13.16 15.62
N GLU A 538 -7.62 11.91 15.95
CA GLU A 538 -8.56 11.58 17.03
C GLU A 538 -7.99 11.96 18.40
N TYR A 539 -6.74 11.62 18.68
CA TYR A 539 -6.05 12.01 19.91
C TYR A 539 -5.95 13.53 20.07
N ASP A 540 -5.61 14.22 18.98
CA ASP A 540 -5.41 15.67 19.01
C ASP A 540 -6.74 16.40 19.26
N ARG A 541 -7.85 15.99 18.60
CA ARG A 541 -9.19 16.56 18.85
C ARG A 541 -9.68 16.34 20.28
N GLU A 542 -9.52 15.14 20.82
CA GLU A 542 -9.93 14.84 22.20
C GLU A 542 -9.07 15.60 23.23
N LEU A 543 -7.76 15.73 22.95
CA LEU A 543 -6.86 16.50 23.81
C LEU A 543 -7.22 18.00 23.80
N GLU A 544 -7.47 18.59 22.63
CA GLU A 544 -7.90 20.00 22.53
C GLU A 544 -9.17 20.27 23.32
N ARG A 545 -10.17 19.39 23.24
CA ARG A 545 -11.39 19.49 24.06
C ARG A 545 -11.09 19.40 25.55
N ALA A 546 -10.26 18.43 25.95
CA ALA A 546 -9.87 18.26 27.35
C ALA A 546 -9.10 19.47 27.90
N GLU A 547 -8.17 20.04 27.11
CA GLU A 547 -7.42 21.23 27.50
C GLU A 547 -8.32 22.47 27.64
N GLN A 548 -9.33 22.64 26.77
CA GLN A 548 -10.33 23.73 26.88
C GLN A 548 -11.17 23.61 28.15
N GLU A 549 -11.40 22.39 28.64
CA GLU A 549 -12.09 22.10 29.90
C GLU A 549 -11.16 22.13 31.12
N GLY A 550 -9.86 22.42 30.95
CA GLY A 550 -8.87 22.52 32.02
C GLY A 550 -8.24 21.20 32.45
N TYR A 551 -8.42 20.11 31.69
CA TYR A 551 -7.75 18.84 31.97
C TYR A 551 -6.32 18.80 31.43
N PHE A 552 -5.46 18.08 32.14
CA PHE A 552 -4.07 17.88 31.73
C PHE A 552 -3.94 16.89 30.56
N ASP A 553 -4.73 15.82 30.58
CA ASP A 553 -4.74 14.79 29.52
C ASP A 553 -6.12 14.11 29.48
N VAL A 554 -6.37 13.33 28.42
CA VAL A 554 -7.58 12.53 28.24
C VAL A 554 -7.18 11.06 28.08
N LEU A 555 -7.84 10.16 28.81
CA LEU A 555 -7.51 8.75 28.87
C LEU A 555 -8.46 7.94 27.98
N PHE A 556 -7.89 7.04 27.18
CA PHE A 556 -8.63 6.22 26.23
C PHE A 556 -8.78 4.77 26.70
N ARG A 557 -9.82 4.13 26.22
CA ARG A 557 -10.06 2.69 26.30
C ARG A 557 -10.16 2.11 24.89
N ASN A 558 -9.91 0.81 24.75
CA ASN A 558 -10.16 0.11 23.50
C ASN A 558 -11.62 -0.38 23.40
N LYS A 559 -11.98 -0.96 22.25
CA LYS A 559 -13.33 -1.51 22.02
C LYS A 559 -13.72 -2.65 22.96
N GLN A 560 -12.76 -3.28 23.64
CA GLN A 560 -12.95 -4.31 24.68
C GLN A 560 -13.14 -3.70 26.07
N GLY A 561 -13.10 -2.38 26.21
CA GLY A 561 -13.22 -1.66 27.48
C GLY A 561 -11.94 -1.57 28.30
N GLU A 562 -10.81 -2.12 27.81
CA GLU A 562 -9.53 -2.08 28.47
C GLU A 562 -8.89 -0.68 28.29
N MET A 563 -8.25 -0.18 29.36
CA MET A 563 -7.50 1.08 29.30
C MET A 563 -6.30 0.95 28.34
N THR A 564 -6.07 2.00 27.58
CA THR A 564 -4.92 2.10 26.68
C THR A 564 -3.91 3.11 27.22
N GLU A 565 -4.02 4.35 26.84
CA GLU A 565 -3.09 5.42 27.18
C GLU A 565 -3.79 6.78 27.22
N GLY A 566 -3.07 7.84 27.58
CA GLY A 566 -3.53 9.22 27.38
C GLY A 566 -3.18 9.75 25.99
N ALA A 567 -3.78 10.86 25.59
CA ALA A 567 -3.50 11.47 24.28
C ALA A 567 -2.01 11.82 24.08
N ARG A 568 -1.27 12.11 25.15
CA ARG A 568 0.17 12.43 25.10
C ARG A 568 1.01 11.70 26.13
N SER A 569 0.44 10.73 26.85
CA SER A 569 1.10 10.03 27.97
C SER A 569 0.69 8.56 28.03
N ASN A 570 1.47 7.74 28.73
CA ASN A 570 1.03 6.41 29.12
C ASN A 570 0.47 6.45 30.55
N VAL A 571 -0.47 5.55 30.85
CA VAL A 571 -1.16 5.45 32.13
C VAL A 571 -0.43 4.48 33.06
N LEU A 572 -0.33 4.82 34.34
CA LEU A 572 0.11 3.95 35.41
C LEU A 572 -0.79 4.14 36.63
N ILE A 573 -1.10 3.07 37.32
CA ILE A 573 -1.70 3.11 38.65
C ILE A 573 -0.74 2.53 39.67
N ARG A 574 -0.82 2.94 40.94
CA ARG A 574 -0.10 2.33 42.04
C ARG A 574 -1.08 1.55 42.93
N ARG A 575 -0.70 0.34 43.28
CA ARG A 575 -1.33 -0.49 44.31
C ARG A 575 -0.24 -1.02 45.24
N GLY A 576 -0.25 -0.57 46.50
CA GLY A 576 0.85 -0.79 47.39
C GLY A 576 2.17 -0.25 46.83
N ASP A 577 3.19 -1.10 46.72
CA ASP A 577 4.52 -0.72 46.21
C ASP A 577 4.68 -0.98 44.70
N THR A 578 3.66 -1.52 44.04
CA THR A 578 3.73 -1.91 42.62
C THR A 578 3.00 -0.91 41.74
N PHE A 579 3.67 -0.52 40.67
CA PHE A 579 3.07 0.23 39.57
C PHE A 579 2.54 -0.73 38.49
N LEU A 580 1.33 -0.50 38.02
CA LEU A 580 0.70 -1.28 36.98
C LEU A 580 0.42 -0.37 35.77
N THR A 581 0.68 -0.87 34.57
CA THR A 581 0.44 -0.16 33.29
C THR A 581 -0.17 -1.12 32.27
N PRO A 582 -1.08 -0.66 31.38
CA PRO A 582 -1.64 -1.54 30.36
C PRO A 582 -0.56 -2.12 29.43
N PRO A 583 -0.65 -3.40 29.04
CA PRO A 583 0.25 -4.01 28.07
C PRO A 583 0.04 -3.45 26.67
N LEU A 584 1.03 -3.64 25.79
CA LEU A 584 0.97 -3.09 24.41
C LEU A 584 -0.23 -3.64 23.62
N GLU A 585 -0.63 -4.89 23.85
CA GLU A 585 -1.74 -5.56 23.17
C GLU A 585 -3.08 -4.82 23.32
N CYS A 586 -3.25 -4.01 24.37
CA CYS A 586 -4.43 -3.16 24.53
C CYS A 586 -4.50 -1.99 23.54
N GLY A 587 -3.48 -1.77 22.70
CA GLY A 587 -3.38 -0.63 21.79
C GLY A 587 -2.63 0.54 22.41
N VAL A 588 -1.49 0.27 23.04
CA VAL A 588 -0.67 1.24 23.78
C VAL A 588 0.61 1.55 23.03
N LEU A 589 0.94 2.84 22.88
CA LEU A 589 2.24 3.25 22.39
C LEU A 589 3.35 2.81 23.37
N ALA A 590 4.43 2.20 22.85
CA ALA A 590 5.64 1.95 23.61
C ALA A 590 6.34 3.28 23.95
N GLY A 591 5.82 3.98 24.97
CA GLY A 591 6.32 5.28 25.42
C GLY A 591 7.76 5.16 25.91
N THR A 592 8.61 6.11 25.55
CA THR A 592 10.04 6.07 25.93
C THR A 592 10.25 6.12 27.44
N TYR A 593 9.43 6.87 28.16
CA TYR A 593 9.48 6.90 29.62
C TYR A 593 8.87 5.63 30.26
N ARG A 594 7.76 5.12 29.70
CA ARG A 594 7.18 3.83 30.10
C ARG A 594 8.21 2.70 29.94
N SER A 595 8.89 2.64 28.79
CA SER A 595 9.94 1.64 28.53
C SER A 595 11.11 1.76 29.51
N TYR A 596 11.49 3.00 29.88
CA TYR A 596 12.50 3.24 30.90
C TYR A 596 12.03 2.71 32.27
N LEU A 597 10.79 2.98 32.69
CA LEU A 597 10.24 2.52 33.95
C LEU A 597 10.22 0.98 34.03
N LEU A 598 9.75 0.31 32.98
CA LEU A 598 9.70 -1.16 32.89
C LEU A 598 11.09 -1.82 32.93
N SER A 599 12.13 -1.13 32.43
CA SER A 599 13.51 -1.63 32.44
C SER A 599 14.32 -1.21 33.68
N SER A 600 13.75 -0.41 34.56
CA SER A 600 14.45 0.17 35.71
C SER A 600 14.26 -0.68 36.98
N GLU A 601 15.34 -1.08 37.58
CA GLU A 601 15.32 -1.78 38.91
C GLU A 601 14.80 -0.87 40.03
N LYS A 602 14.77 0.44 39.84
CA LYS A 602 14.32 1.41 40.83
C LYS A 602 12.80 1.38 41.06
N TYR A 603 12.05 0.98 40.04
CA TYR A 603 10.58 0.98 40.04
C TYR A 603 10.07 -0.44 39.87
N GLN A 604 9.15 -0.88 40.73
CA GLN A 604 8.45 -2.16 40.54
C GLN A 604 7.27 -1.93 39.60
N VAL A 605 7.51 -1.98 38.28
CA VAL A 605 6.47 -1.77 37.27
C VAL A 605 6.14 -3.09 36.58
N ARG A 606 4.85 -3.41 36.47
CA ARG A 606 4.33 -4.59 35.76
C ARG A 606 3.29 -4.20 34.72
N GLU A 607 3.22 -4.95 33.65
CA GLU A 607 2.16 -4.86 32.66
C GLU A 607 0.96 -5.69 33.15
N GLN A 608 -0.22 -5.05 33.14
CA GLN A 608 -1.50 -5.68 33.49
C GLN A 608 -2.62 -4.99 32.75
N ARG A 609 -3.58 -5.76 32.24
CA ARG A 609 -4.82 -5.19 31.68
C ARG A 609 -5.55 -4.43 32.77
N LEU A 610 -5.87 -3.18 32.51
CA LEU A 610 -6.58 -2.28 33.42
C LEU A 610 -7.90 -1.86 32.80
N TYR A 611 -8.88 -1.63 33.65
CA TYR A 611 -10.21 -1.13 33.28
C TYR A 611 -10.47 0.21 33.97
N PRO A 612 -11.46 1.00 33.57
CA PRO A 612 -11.77 2.28 34.22
C PRO A 612 -11.88 2.17 35.75
N ASP A 613 -12.52 1.13 36.29
CA ASP A 613 -12.69 0.90 37.72
C ASP A 613 -11.34 0.68 38.44
N ASP A 614 -10.35 0.10 37.76
CA ASP A 614 -9.01 -0.06 38.32
C ASP A 614 -8.32 1.29 38.55
N LEU A 615 -8.57 2.27 37.68
CA LEU A 615 -8.01 3.61 37.82
C LEU A 615 -8.72 4.39 38.93
N LEU A 616 -10.04 4.21 39.07
CA LEU A 616 -10.84 4.88 40.08
C LEU A 616 -10.55 4.33 41.50
N SER A 617 -10.22 3.05 41.63
CA SER A 617 -9.95 2.36 42.88
C SER A 617 -8.46 2.28 43.26
N ALA A 618 -7.57 2.86 42.44
CA ALA A 618 -6.13 2.82 42.71
C ALA A 618 -5.73 3.71 43.87
N ASP A 619 -4.65 3.34 44.61
CA ASP A 619 -4.07 4.19 45.65
C ASP A 619 -3.60 5.52 45.07
N GLU A 620 -3.02 5.49 43.87
CA GLU A 620 -2.59 6.68 43.14
C GLU A 620 -2.63 6.41 41.64
N LEU A 621 -3.04 7.45 40.89
CA LEU A 621 -3.07 7.48 39.45
C LEU A 621 -1.95 8.39 38.93
N PHE A 622 -1.25 7.89 37.91
CA PHE A 622 -0.18 8.63 37.22
C PHE A 622 -0.34 8.56 35.71
N VAL A 623 0.16 9.59 35.06
CA VAL A 623 0.47 9.56 33.65
C VAL A 623 1.96 9.86 33.44
N CYS A 624 2.55 9.33 32.36
CA CYS A 624 3.97 9.53 32.12
C CYS A 624 4.34 9.79 30.68
N ASN A 625 5.34 10.62 30.45
CA ASN A 625 6.01 10.81 29.16
C ASN A 625 7.44 11.34 29.34
N ALA A 626 8.22 11.38 28.25
CA ALA A 626 9.62 11.82 28.31
C ALA A 626 9.81 13.34 28.53
N LEU A 627 8.79 14.15 28.43
CA LEU A 627 8.89 15.59 28.74
C LEU A 627 8.78 15.85 30.25
N ARG A 628 7.78 15.23 30.89
CA ARG A 628 7.35 15.54 32.24
C ARG A 628 7.78 14.48 33.27
N GLY A 629 8.18 13.29 32.78
CA GLY A 629 8.41 12.14 33.67
C GLY A 629 7.10 11.54 34.15
N LEU A 630 7.07 11.13 35.41
CA LEU A 630 5.89 10.61 36.11
C LEU A 630 5.13 11.79 36.73
N VAL A 631 3.87 11.95 36.35
CA VAL A 631 2.97 13.02 36.81
C VAL A 631 1.80 12.39 37.55
N LYS A 632 1.62 12.72 38.83
CA LYS A 632 0.43 12.33 39.59
C LYS A 632 -0.78 13.12 39.10
N VAL A 633 -1.86 12.41 38.82
CA VAL A 633 -3.12 13.00 38.31
C VAL A 633 -4.30 12.48 39.14
N ALA A 634 -5.47 13.11 38.97
CA ALA A 634 -6.70 12.68 39.61
C ALA A 634 -7.91 12.90 38.69
N PHE A 635 -8.99 12.21 38.95
CA PHE A 635 -10.30 12.60 38.42
C PHE A 635 -10.90 13.72 39.29
N PRO A 636 -11.64 14.68 38.72
CA PRO A 636 -12.42 15.65 39.51
C PRO A 636 -13.51 14.96 40.33
N GLU A 637 -13.86 15.51 41.51
CA GLU A 637 -14.86 14.92 42.41
C GLU A 637 -16.23 14.69 41.76
N HIS A 638 -16.64 15.57 40.85
CA HIS A 638 -17.90 15.44 40.11
C HIS A 638 -17.87 14.42 38.97
N ALA A 639 -16.72 13.88 38.58
CA ALA A 639 -16.60 12.82 37.57
C ALA A 639 -16.68 11.39 38.17
N MET A 640 -16.75 11.27 39.48
CA MET A 640 -16.88 9.98 40.20
C MET A 640 -18.34 9.53 40.38
N THR A 641 -19.32 10.35 40.01
CA THR A 641 -20.75 10.11 40.22
C THR A 641 -21.57 9.91 38.94
N ALA A 642 -20.94 9.78 37.79
CA ALA A 642 -21.63 9.61 36.48
C ALA A 642 -21.33 8.26 35.84
#